data_deadb63c1d1e3d6150c92ffd7faaead7
#
_entry.id   deadb63c1d1e3d6150c92ffd7faaead7
#
_cell.length_a   1.000
_cell.length_b   1.000
_cell.length_c   1.000
_cell.angle_alpha   90.00
_cell.angle_beta   90.00
_cell.angle_gamma   90.00
#
_symmetry.space_group_name_H-M   'P 1'
#
loop_
_entity.id
_entity.type
_entity.pdbx_description
1 polymer ?
#
loop_
_entity_poly.entity_id
_entity_poly.type
_entity_poly.pdbx_seq_one_letter_code
_entity_poly.pdbx_strand_id
1 'polypeptide(L)'
;MSGGRHLGLASVENTGRRGWGESRTDEAASSRPAWIFQAPRVALVGWVILIILGLYLIRLWQLQFLEGGAWRTRAVQQQSLLVTVSPPRGVIYDRNGEILVRNVPAYNVTITPGNLPDEPERERDVLMRLAQMLGVPYSTREGFDVPEHRPEITAVGRSEYPPLGEPPEPGLLEMVDEVRYLLPYAPIVVEQNIDRDLALLIAQEGSVTMPGVGIEIVSRRRYTYGELTSQILGFLGPIPPESVEEYEQKGYDAAVDRIGYAGIEAQYEESLRGVPGRRVVVRDVLGMELSVLSETEPVPGDNIYLTLDIRLQQVVEAALASGLEQAGSRRGAAIVLDPRDGEVLAMASQPTYDANMFSRRLDVDVYEQLLEDPHHPFLNHAIADQIPAGSVFKIVPATAALQEGVINRFTTLNCPGRVLLPNKFAPTDASLAQPFYCWINLQNGGGHGPLTVIGALAQSCDIFFYQVGGGFEETEFTGLGVDRLAAYARLFGLGSRTGLDIPGEAAGLVPTPQWKRQTYQETWTTGNTYNLSIGQGDLLVTPLQMANALAVVANGGTLYAPQLVQHVSDAAGQIIRPYVPTISQTLSIDAAVWQTVREGLDEAVSETGTGNRAQLEDLGINLAGKTGTAEYCDDIAYAAGRCDVEADETLPTHAWFMAYGPFEAPEVVVLVWIYDGGEGSVTSAPVAKEVLDFYFRRQLGLLDVEESDASEGEESTIPDAELPAPVEP
;
A
#
# COMPACT_ATOMS: atom_id res chain seq x y z
N MET A 1 53.97 1.77 -2.00
CA MET A 1 55.06 1.82 -2.99
C MET A 1 54.87 3.12 -3.74
N SER A 2 55.57 4.12 -3.33
CA SER A 2 56.81 4.75 -3.81
C SER A 2 56.55 5.47 -5.13
N GLY A 3 56.77 6.69 -5.30
CA GLY A 3 57.56 7.82 -4.78
C GLY A 3 57.26 8.98 -5.73
N GLY A 4 57.15 10.23 -5.43
CA GLY A 4 58.10 11.04 -4.69
C GLY A 4 59.09 11.77 -5.59
N ARG A 5 58.95 13.11 -5.62
CA ARG A 5 60.01 14.12 -5.65
C ARG A 5 59.45 15.44 -6.18
N HIS A 6 59.26 16.44 -5.41
CA HIS A 6 60.12 17.48 -4.82
C HIS A 6 61.16 18.08 -5.76
N LEU A 7 61.11 19.38 -5.83
CA LEU A 7 62.19 20.42 -5.77
C LEU A 7 61.71 21.64 -6.57
N GLY A 8 61.80 22.89 -6.18
CA GLY A 8 62.52 23.54 -5.10
C GLY A 8 62.56 25.03 -5.41
N LEU A 9 62.38 25.78 -4.40
CA LEU A 9 62.49 27.24 -4.28
C LEU A 9 63.89 27.74 -4.63
N ALA A 10 64.01 28.93 -5.19
CA ALA A 10 65.06 29.87 -4.80
C ALA A 10 64.71 31.31 -5.13
N SER A 11 64.51 32.07 -4.09
CA SER A 11 64.58 33.52 -3.99
C SER A 11 66.06 33.94 -4.02
N VAL A 12 66.35 35.09 -4.57
CA VAL A 12 67.48 35.95 -4.08
C VAL A 12 67.12 37.43 -4.28
N GLU A 13 67.18 38.13 -3.21
CA GLU A 13 67.27 39.57 -3.00
C GLU A 13 68.58 40.19 -3.51
N ASN A 14 68.51 41.44 -3.88
CA ASN A 14 68.96 42.58 -3.05
C ASN A 14 70.00 43.52 -3.67
N THR A 15 69.70 44.79 -3.49
CA THR A 15 70.58 45.93 -3.19
C THR A 15 71.59 46.37 -4.27
N GLY A 16 71.73 47.61 -4.58
CA GLY A 16 71.79 48.80 -3.82
C GLY A 16 72.41 49.96 -4.62
N ARG A 17 71.89 51.11 -4.33
CA ARG A 17 72.43 52.46 -4.12
C ARG A 17 73.63 53.01 -4.88
N ARG A 18 73.41 54.26 -5.34
CA ARG A 18 74.24 55.49 -5.34
C ARG A 18 75.32 55.57 -6.44
N GLY A 19 75.39 56.71 -7.13
CA GLY A 19 75.63 58.05 -6.75
C GLY A 19 76.06 58.92 -7.95
N TRP A 20 75.62 60.08 -7.91
CA TRP A 20 76.12 61.39 -8.28
C TRP A 20 77.36 61.49 -9.20
N GLY A 21 77.25 62.43 -10.14
CA GLY A 21 78.42 63.12 -10.74
C GLY A 21 78.07 63.94 -11.99
N GLU A 22 78.03 65.23 -11.80
CA GLU A 22 77.99 66.31 -12.80
C GLU A 22 79.14 66.26 -13.84
N SER A 23 78.93 66.70 -15.04
CA SER A 23 79.08 68.02 -15.61
C SER A 23 79.53 68.03 -17.09
N ARG A 24 78.94 68.96 -17.86
CA ARG A 24 79.45 69.82 -18.94
C ARG A 24 80.28 69.14 -20.03
N THR A 25 80.07 69.42 -21.26
CA THR A 25 79.97 70.58 -22.16
C THR A 25 79.84 70.10 -23.61
N ASP A 26 79.14 70.85 -24.38
CA ASP A 26 79.15 71.15 -25.78
C ASP A 26 80.00 70.29 -26.75
N GLU A 27 79.32 69.80 -27.76
CA GLU A 27 79.65 70.18 -29.16
C GLU A 27 78.60 69.56 -30.13
N ALA A 28 78.06 70.42 -30.97
CA ALA A 28 77.19 70.10 -32.03
C ALA A 28 77.89 69.29 -33.13
N ALA A 29 77.41 68.08 -33.39
CA ALA A 29 77.64 67.39 -34.62
C ALA A 29 76.34 66.75 -35.15
N SER A 30 75.90 67.25 -36.25
CA SER A 30 74.76 66.77 -37.00
C SER A 30 74.83 65.29 -37.32
N SER A 31 74.20 64.43 -36.59
CA SER A 31 73.94 63.03 -36.98
C SER A 31 72.53 62.86 -37.46
N ARG A 32 72.38 62.52 -38.69
CA ARG A 32 71.07 62.12 -39.30
C ARG A 32 70.52 60.97 -38.49
N PRO A 33 69.24 60.96 -38.16
CA PRO A 33 68.64 59.93 -37.30
C PRO A 33 68.59 58.58 -38.01
N ALA A 34 69.15 57.55 -37.35
CA ALA A 34 69.26 56.13 -37.78
C ALA A 34 67.96 55.40 -37.96
N TRP A 35 66.76 56.07 -37.90
CA TRP A 35 65.48 55.46 -38.05
C TRP A 35 65.10 55.20 -39.51
N ILE A 36 65.81 55.66 -40.52
CA ILE A 36 65.50 55.41 -41.94
C ILE A 36 65.76 53.95 -42.34
N PHE A 37 66.57 53.22 -41.66
CA PHE A 37 66.86 51.78 -41.92
C PHE A 37 65.90 50.81 -41.19
N GLN A 38 65.12 51.30 -40.25
CA GLN A 38 64.10 50.45 -39.52
C GLN A 38 62.67 50.55 -40.11
N ALA A 39 62.45 51.51 -40.98
CA ALA A 39 61.14 51.76 -41.61
C ALA A 39 60.51 50.50 -42.32
N PRO A 40 61.26 49.69 -43.09
CA PRO A 40 60.71 48.53 -43.75
C PRO A 40 60.38 47.39 -42.74
N ARG A 41 61.08 47.26 -41.63
CA ARG A 41 60.82 46.25 -40.62
C ARG A 41 59.63 46.59 -39.77
N VAL A 42 59.47 47.86 -39.42
CA VAL A 42 58.30 48.37 -38.64
C VAL A 42 57.06 48.30 -39.55
N ALA A 43 57.22 48.66 -40.87
CA ALA A 43 56.13 48.50 -41.83
C ALA A 43 55.72 47.03 -42.02
N LEU A 44 56.70 46.13 -42.08
CA LEU A 44 56.42 44.68 -42.19
C LEU A 44 55.69 44.17 -40.96
N VAL A 45 56.09 44.54 -39.74
CA VAL A 45 55.35 44.21 -38.52
C VAL A 45 53.95 44.82 -38.54
N GLY A 46 53.81 46.05 -38.98
CA GLY A 46 52.51 46.70 -39.13
C GLY A 46 51.58 45.95 -40.12
N TRP A 47 52.14 45.51 -41.26
CA TRP A 47 51.41 44.72 -42.22
C TRP A 47 51.01 43.34 -41.67
N VAL A 48 51.87 42.66 -40.91
CA VAL A 48 51.54 41.38 -40.24
C VAL A 48 50.42 41.58 -39.24
N ILE A 49 50.48 42.64 -38.43
CA ILE A 49 49.42 42.96 -37.48
C ILE A 49 48.08 43.24 -38.22
N LEU A 50 48.11 44.02 -39.30
CA LEU A 50 46.90 44.32 -40.09
C LEU A 50 46.32 43.04 -40.75
N ILE A 51 47.15 42.14 -41.23
CA ILE A 51 46.71 40.86 -41.81
C ILE A 51 46.08 40.02 -40.72
N ILE A 52 46.69 39.91 -39.52
CA ILE A 52 46.12 39.19 -38.40
C ILE A 52 44.81 39.82 -37.96
N LEU A 53 44.72 41.14 -37.87
CA LEU A 53 43.47 41.84 -37.56
C LEU A 53 42.41 41.62 -38.61
N GLY A 54 42.79 41.64 -39.87
CA GLY A 54 41.92 41.32 -41.00
C GLY A 54 41.37 39.91 -40.94
N LEU A 55 42.22 38.92 -40.61
CA LEU A 55 41.79 37.53 -40.41
C LEU A 55 40.85 37.40 -39.22
N TYR A 56 41.10 38.12 -38.12
CA TYR A 56 40.19 38.16 -36.98
C TYR A 56 38.86 38.80 -37.33
N LEU A 57 38.85 39.89 -38.10
CA LEU A 57 37.63 40.55 -38.57
C LEU A 57 36.83 39.64 -39.50
N ILE A 58 37.50 38.95 -40.46
CA ILE A 58 36.85 37.97 -41.30
C ILE A 58 36.26 36.83 -40.51
N ARG A 59 37.00 36.30 -39.52
CA ARG A 59 36.53 35.26 -38.62
C ARG A 59 35.37 35.74 -37.75
N LEU A 60 35.45 36.96 -37.23
CA LEU A 60 34.36 37.57 -36.46
C LEU A 60 33.09 37.76 -37.34
N TRP A 61 33.26 38.23 -38.56
CA TRP A 61 32.20 38.34 -39.54
C TRP A 61 31.58 36.98 -39.85
N GLN A 62 32.40 35.94 -40.08
CA GLN A 62 31.96 34.58 -40.32
C GLN A 62 31.15 34.07 -39.12
N LEU A 63 31.65 34.23 -37.88
CA LEU A 63 30.97 33.82 -36.66
C LEU A 63 29.65 34.55 -36.42
N GLN A 64 29.59 35.86 -36.74
CA GLN A 64 28.39 36.67 -36.49
C GLN A 64 27.35 36.54 -37.60
N PHE A 65 27.72 36.47 -38.88
CA PHE A 65 26.79 36.51 -40.01
C PHE A 65 26.55 35.13 -40.63
N LEU A 66 27.54 34.28 -40.79
CA LEU A 66 27.39 32.97 -41.40
C LEU A 66 27.02 31.87 -40.37
N GLU A 67 27.70 31.90 -39.24
CA GLU A 67 27.52 30.89 -38.18
C GLU A 67 26.62 31.41 -37.05
N GLY A 68 26.27 32.68 -36.99
CA GLY A 68 25.54 33.32 -35.91
C GLY A 68 24.18 32.70 -35.63
N GLY A 69 23.47 32.24 -36.65
CA GLY A 69 22.23 31.48 -36.49
C GLY A 69 22.44 30.15 -35.78
N ALA A 70 23.46 29.40 -36.24
CA ALA A 70 23.78 28.10 -35.63
C ALA A 70 24.25 28.24 -34.16
N TRP A 71 25.03 29.28 -33.84
CA TRP A 71 25.46 29.56 -32.49
C TRP A 71 24.33 30.02 -31.57
N ARG A 72 23.39 30.82 -32.07
CA ARG A 72 22.16 31.19 -31.34
C ARG A 72 21.29 29.98 -31.06
N THR A 73 21.09 29.09 -32.06
CA THR A 73 20.34 27.86 -31.84
C THR A 73 21.01 26.96 -30.78
N ARG A 74 22.35 26.80 -30.83
CA ARG A 74 23.07 26.06 -29.84
C ARG A 74 22.99 26.70 -28.44
N ALA A 75 23.09 28.02 -28.35
CA ALA A 75 22.97 28.75 -27.08
C ALA A 75 21.57 28.54 -26.48
N VAL A 76 20.51 28.67 -27.29
CA VAL A 76 19.14 28.38 -26.84
C VAL A 76 18.98 26.92 -26.42
N GLN A 77 19.54 25.98 -27.17
CA GLN A 77 19.51 24.56 -26.81
C GLN A 77 20.24 24.24 -25.50
N GLN A 78 21.36 24.94 -25.22
CA GLN A 78 22.11 24.78 -23.97
C GLN A 78 21.43 25.45 -22.76
N GLN A 79 20.58 26.45 -23.00
CA GLN A 79 19.83 27.17 -21.98
C GLN A 79 18.40 26.63 -21.80
N SER A 80 17.95 25.73 -22.71
CA SER A 80 16.62 25.14 -22.60
C SER A 80 16.63 23.97 -21.64
N LEU A 81 15.68 23.98 -20.70
CA LEU A 81 15.39 22.91 -19.76
C LEU A 81 14.03 22.30 -20.11
N LEU A 82 13.98 20.98 -20.12
CA LEU A 82 12.71 20.27 -20.21
C LEU A 82 12.15 20.14 -18.78
N VAL A 83 11.01 20.76 -18.56
CA VAL A 83 10.24 20.64 -17.31
C VAL A 83 9.08 19.71 -17.58
N THR A 84 8.99 18.64 -16.80
CA THR A 84 7.85 17.71 -16.81
C THR A 84 6.70 18.33 -16.04
N VAL A 85 5.50 18.33 -16.61
CA VAL A 85 4.27 18.79 -15.96
C VAL A 85 3.48 17.56 -15.57
N SER A 86 3.39 17.28 -14.28
CA SER A 86 2.67 16.10 -13.78
C SER A 86 1.17 16.23 -14.08
N PRO A 87 0.54 15.18 -14.64
CA PRO A 87 -0.90 15.17 -14.91
C PRO A 87 -1.68 15.04 -13.60
N PRO A 88 -2.94 15.51 -13.58
CA PRO A 88 -3.85 15.13 -12.51
C PRO A 88 -4.04 13.61 -12.49
N ARG A 89 -3.80 12.96 -11.35
CA ARG A 89 -4.02 11.52 -11.20
C ARG A 89 -5.51 11.20 -11.21
N GLY A 90 -5.91 10.08 -11.80
CA GLY A 90 -7.30 9.63 -11.88
C GLY A 90 -7.97 9.52 -10.51
N VAL A 91 -9.27 9.72 -10.47
CA VAL A 91 -10.11 9.61 -9.26
C VAL A 91 -10.55 8.16 -9.08
N ILE A 92 -10.68 7.71 -7.82
CA ILE A 92 -11.20 6.39 -7.52
C ILE A 92 -12.56 6.55 -6.86
N TYR A 93 -13.55 5.86 -7.41
CA TYR A 93 -14.94 5.88 -6.97
C TYR A 93 -15.36 4.51 -6.45
N ASP A 94 -16.37 4.48 -5.58
CA ASP A 94 -17.10 3.27 -5.27
C ASP A 94 -18.08 2.92 -6.42
N ARG A 95 -18.81 1.80 -6.28
CA ARG A 95 -19.79 1.35 -7.29
C ARG A 95 -20.95 2.31 -7.53
N ASN A 96 -21.24 3.19 -6.57
CA ASN A 96 -22.35 4.17 -6.60
C ASN A 96 -21.88 5.55 -7.07
N GLY A 97 -20.60 5.72 -7.36
CA GLY A 97 -19.99 7.00 -7.77
C GLY A 97 -19.55 7.88 -6.60
N GLU A 98 -19.50 7.35 -5.37
CA GLU A 98 -18.94 8.04 -4.21
C GLU A 98 -17.43 8.13 -4.32
N ILE A 99 -16.85 9.30 -4.00
CA ILE A 99 -15.41 9.55 -4.16
C ILE A 99 -14.64 8.92 -3.01
N LEU A 100 -13.87 7.88 -3.31
CA LEU A 100 -12.96 7.25 -2.35
C LEU A 100 -11.59 7.94 -2.30
N VAL A 101 -11.04 8.32 -3.46
CA VAL A 101 -9.74 8.98 -3.55
C VAL A 101 -9.77 10.08 -4.61
N ARG A 102 -9.33 11.27 -4.24
CA ARG A 102 -9.24 12.42 -5.15
C ARG A 102 -7.94 13.20 -4.95
N ASN A 103 -7.67 14.10 -5.87
CA ASN A 103 -6.61 15.07 -5.73
C ASN A 103 -7.16 16.34 -5.11
N VAL A 104 -6.44 16.87 -4.13
CA VAL A 104 -6.75 18.16 -3.50
C VAL A 104 -5.56 19.10 -3.62
N PRO A 105 -5.77 20.41 -3.75
CA PRO A 105 -4.67 21.35 -3.73
C PRO A 105 -4.02 21.35 -2.35
N ALA A 106 -2.70 21.30 -2.32
CA ALA A 106 -1.88 21.49 -1.12
C ALA A 106 -0.97 22.70 -1.33
N TYR A 107 -0.73 23.44 -0.30
CA TYR A 107 0.01 24.70 -0.34
C TYR A 107 1.35 24.51 0.34
N ASN A 108 2.43 24.57 -0.44
CA ASN A 108 3.79 24.54 0.06
C ASN A 108 4.35 25.95 0.14
N VAL A 109 5.05 26.25 1.22
CA VAL A 109 5.79 27.52 1.34
C VAL A 109 7.15 27.34 0.70
N THR A 110 7.48 28.24 -0.20
CA THR A 110 8.78 28.25 -0.88
C THR A 110 9.56 29.51 -0.58
N ILE A 111 10.89 29.40 -0.55
CA ILE A 111 11.81 30.51 -0.52
C ILE A 111 12.70 30.43 -1.75
N THR A 112 12.85 31.55 -2.46
CA THR A 112 13.83 31.71 -3.53
C THR A 112 14.99 32.54 -2.99
N PRO A 113 16.15 31.94 -2.64
CA PRO A 113 17.23 32.64 -1.94
C PRO A 113 17.73 33.89 -2.63
N GLY A 114 17.81 33.88 -3.96
CA GLY A 114 18.27 35.02 -4.76
C GLY A 114 17.29 36.19 -4.84
N ASN A 115 16.06 36.01 -4.36
CA ASN A 115 15.06 37.09 -4.28
C ASN A 115 14.89 37.62 -2.85
N LEU A 116 15.62 37.07 -1.88
CA LEU A 116 15.69 37.64 -0.53
C LEU A 116 16.44 38.99 -0.55
N PRO A 117 16.20 39.88 0.42
CA PRO A 117 16.93 41.15 0.52
C PRO A 117 18.45 40.96 0.67
N ASP A 118 19.25 41.74 -0.05
CA ASP A 118 20.71 41.72 0.07
C ASP A 118 21.24 42.20 1.45
N GLU A 119 20.43 42.95 2.19
CA GLU A 119 20.78 43.49 3.51
C GLU A 119 20.52 42.43 4.59
N PRO A 120 21.55 41.98 5.32
CA PRO A 120 21.39 40.85 6.28
C PRO A 120 20.33 41.04 7.35
N GLU A 121 20.13 42.30 7.79
CA GLU A 121 19.10 42.65 8.79
C GLU A 121 17.70 42.44 8.23
N ARG A 122 17.45 42.86 6.98
CA ARG A 122 16.14 42.72 6.34
C ARG A 122 15.87 41.25 5.96
N GLU A 123 16.88 40.55 5.51
CA GLU A 123 16.77 39.09 5.26
C GLU A 123 16.37 38.36 6.52
N ARG A 124 17.05 38.66 7.64
CA ARG A 124 16.72 38.08 8.95
C ARG A 124 15.26 38.40 9.35
N ASP A 125 14.81 39.63 9.17
CA ASP A 125 13.44 40.03 9.49
C ASP A 125 12.41 39.23 8.67
N VAL A 126 12.67 39.01 7.36
CA VAL A 126 11.82 38.19 6.49
C VAL A 126 11.75 36.75 6.99
N LEU A 127 12.91 36.12 7.23
CA LEU A 127 12.96 34.72 7.67
C LEU A 127 12.37 34.52 9.08
N MET A 128 12.62 35.46 10.01
CA MET A 128 12.03 35.41 11.35
C MET A 128 10.50 35.57 11.32
N ARG A 129 9.99 36.49 10.48
CA ARG A 129 8.55 36.66 10.32
C ARG A 129 7.91 35.43 9.76
N LEU A 130 8.50 34.81 8.72
CA LEU A 130 8.03 33.54 8.14
C LEU A 130 8.08 32.42 9.18
N ALA A 131 9.19 32.27 9.92
CA ALA A 131 9.34 31.30 11.00
C ALA A 131 8.23 31.43 12.05
N GLN A 132 7.89 32.64 12.43
CA GLN A 132 6.82 32.92 13.38
C GLN A 132 5.43 32.55 12.83
N MET A 133 5.17 32.81 11.54
CA MET A 133 3.89 32.47 10.91
C MET A 133 3.73 30.94 10.76
N LEU A 134 4.81 30.25 10.46
CA LEU A 134 4.82 28.78 10.29
C LEU A 134 4.96 28.00 11.61
N GLY A 135 5.41 28.66 12.69
CA GLY A 135 5.70 27.99 13.95
C GLY A 135 6.97 27.11 13.90
N VAL A 136 7.87 27.38 12.95
CA VAL A 136 9.14 26.64 12.77
C VAL A 136 10.33 27.45 13.30
N PRO A 137 11.47 26.81 13.65
CA PRO A 137 12.64 27.53 14.11
C PRO A 137 13.26 28.38 12.99
N TYR A 138 13.66 29.60 13.33
CA TYR A 138 14.43 30.46 12.41
C TYR A 138 15.80 29.86 12.11
N SER A 139 16.52 29.42 13.15
CA SER A 139 17.83 28.78 13.07
C SER A 139 18.02 27.80 14.23
N THR A 140 18.64 26.69 13.95
CA THR A 140 19.03 25.71 14.98
C THR A 140 20.38 26.05 15.62
N ARG A 141 21.19 26.92 14.98
CA ARG A 141 22.49 27.36 15.49
C ARG A 141 22.38 28.42 16.57
N GLU A 142 21.32 29.24 16.55
CA GLU A 142 21.03 30.28 17.55
C GLU A 142 20.19 29.78 18.73
N GLY A 143 19.65 28.55 18.65
CA GLY A 143 18.70 28.00 19.61
C GLY A 143 19.30 27.42 20.91
N PHE A 144 20.55 27.74 21.28
CA PHE A 144 21.10 27.42 22.60
C PHE A 144 20.92 28.57 23.61
N ASP A 145 19.78 29.23 23.61
CA ASP A 145 19.29 29.88 24.83
C ASP A 145 18.63 28.77 25.69
N VAL A 146 19.48 28.11 26.47
CA VAL A 146 19.06 27.20 27.54
C VAL A 146 18.20 27.98 28.50
N PRO A 147 16.95 27.59 28.79
CA PRO A 147 16.17 28.18 29.86
C PRO A 147 16.98 28.10 31.17
N GLU A 148 17.05 29.16 31.93
CA GLU A 148 17.73 29.29 33.22
C GLU A 148 17.14 28.40 34.33
N HIS A 149 16.88 27.13 34.06
CA HIS A 149 16.59 26.15 35.10
C HIS A 149 17.37 24.88 34.81
N ARG A 150 18.67 24.89 35.17
CA ARG A 150 19.42 23.68 35.42
C ARG A 150 18.88 23.03 36.69
N PRO A 151 18.38 21.79 36.65
CA PRO A 151 18.40 20.96 37.84
C PRO A 151 19.86 20.61 38.14
N GLU A 152 20.26 20.86 39.42
CA GLU A 152 21.59 20.51 39.91
C GLU A 152 21.87 19.02 39.63
N ILE A 153 22.86 18.76 38.77
CA ILE A 153 23.39 17.43 38.53
C ILE A 153 24.34 17.11 39.73
N THR A 154 23.83 16.43 40.72
CA THR A 154 24.68 15.72 41.67
C THR A 154 25.37 14.57 40.97
N ALA A 155 26.69 14.69 40.88
CA ALA A 155 27.58 13.67 40.32
C ALA A 155 27.53 12.38 41.12
N VAL A 156 27.01 11.29 40.55
CA VAL A 156 27.51 9.93 40.84
C VAL A 156 27.33 9.04 39.58
N GLY A 157 28.44 8.73 38.94
CA GLY A 157 28.80 7.43 38.44
C GLY A 157 28.18 6.92 37.15
N ARG A 158 29.05 6.87 36.15
CA ARG A 158 29.04 6.11 34.89
C ARG A 158 28.34 6.72 33.68
N SER A 159 29.21 7.12 32.77
CA SER A 159 29.05 7.38 31.37
C SER A 159 28.23 6.29 30.66
N GLU A 160 26.95 6.52 30.47
CA GLU A 160 26.23 6.10 29.28
C GLU A 160 25.94 7.41 28.53
N TYR A 161 26.62 7.61 27.41
CA TYR A 161 26.20 8.63 26.47
C TYR A 161 24.77 8.29 26.07
N PRO A 162 23.79 9.22 26.24
CA PRO A 162 22.51 9.03 25.58
C PRO A 162 22.79 8.83 24.09
N PRO A 163 22.03 8.01 23.38
CA PRO A 163 22.13 7.94 21.92
C PRO A 163 22.08 9.36 21.42
N LEU A 164 22.99 9.72 20.50
CA LEU A 164 22.98 11.01 19.81
C LEU A 164 21.56 11.15 19.26
N GLY A 165 20.77 12.01 19.87
CA GLY A 165 19.45 12.36 19.33
C GLY A 165 19.65 12.79 17.89
N GLU A 166 18.68 12.47 17.05
CA GLU A 166 18.68 12.95 15.67
C GLU A 166 19.01 14.44 15.65
N PRO A 167 19.85 14.90 14.71
CA PRO A 167 20.17 16.31 14.61
C PRO A 167 18.85 17.09 14.51
N PRO A 168 18.66 18.18 15.29
CA PRO A 168 17.43 18.94 15.21
C PRO A 168 17.17 19.34 13.76
N GLU A 169 15.92 19.32 13.33
CA GLU A 169 15.56 19.75 11.98
C GLU A 169 16.15 21.12 11.68
N PRO A 170 16.72 21.31 10.48
CA PRO A 170 17.37 22.56 10.12
C PRO A 170 16.34 23.71 10.18
N GLY A 171 16.72 24.84 10.75
CA GLY A 171 15.91 26.05 10.71
C GLY A 171 15.84 26.66 9.30
N LEU A 172 14.98 27.65 9.10
CA LEU A 172 14.82 28.30 7.78
C LEU A 172 16.14 28.88 7.25
N LEU A 173 16.98 29.43 8.13
CA LEU A 173 18.27 30.01 7.73
C LEU A 173 19.23 28.94 7.19
N GLU A 174 19.32 27.77 7.84
CA GLU A 174 20.16 26.67 7.40
C GLU A 174 19.70 26.12 6.05
N MET A 175 18.39 25.95 5.87
CA MET A 175 17.80 25.48 4.60
C MET A 175 18.12 26.45 3.44
N VAL A 176 18.02 27.73 3.68
CA VAL A 176 18.35 28.77 2.68
C VAL A 176 19.85 28.79 2.38
N ASP A 177 20.70 28.73 3.41
CA ASP A 177 22.15 28.79 3.24
C ASP A 177 22.72 27.59 2.46
N GLU A 178 22.15 26.42 2.63
CA GLU A 178 22.57 25.19 1.93
C GLU A 178 22.45 25.33 0.41
N VAL A 179 21.40 25.97 -0.08
CA VAL A 179 21.04 26.04 -1.50
C VAL A 179 21.46 27.39 -2.14
N ARG A 180 21.66 28.43 -1.35
CA ARG A 180 21.94 29.81 -1.81
C ARG A 180 23.06 29.91 -2.85
N TYR A 181 24.14 29.17 -2.67
CA TYR A 181 25.32 29.25 -3.55
C TYR A 181 25.24 28.30 -4.76
N LEU A 182 24.38 27.28 -4.69
CA LEU A 182 24.26 26.28 -5.75
C LEU A 182 23.18 26.69 -6.75
N LEU A 183 22.00 27.07 -6.26
CA LEU A 183 20.82 27.39 -7.06
C LEU A 183 20.07 28.60 -6.47
N PRO A 184 20.65 29.81 -6.54
CA PRO A 184 20.09 30.98 -5.85
C PRO A 184 18.66 31.34 -6.27
N TYR A 185 18.27 31.06 -7.51
CA TYR A 185 16.93 31.40 -8.03
C TYR A 185 16.00 30.18 -8.17
N ALA A 186 16.41 29.00 -7.70
CA ALA A 186 15.49 27.87 -7.58
C ALA A 186 14.67 28.04 -6.27
N PRO A 187 13.33 27.93 -6.32
CA PRO A 187 12.54 27.89 -5.12
C PRO A 187 12.82 26.61 -4.33
N ILE A 188 13.03 26.73 -3.04
CA ILE A 188 13.14 25.60 -2.11
C ILE A 188 11.86 25.53 -1.26
N VAL A 189 11.33 24.33 -1.08
CA VAL A 189 10.18 24.10 -0.19
C VAL A 189 10.67 24.05 1.24
N VAL A 190 10.20 24.98 2.07
CA VAL A 190 10.57 25.08 3.49
C VAL A 190 9.50 24.54 4.43
N GLU A 191 8.24 24.54 4.00
CA GLU A 191 7.14 23.91 4.73
C GLU A 191 6.12 23.34 3.73
N GLN A 192 5.57 22.18 4.03
CA GLN A 192 4.64 21.48 3.14
C GLN A 192 3.23 21.48 3.73
N ASN A 193 2.25 21.59 2.83
CA ASN A 193 0.85 21.38 3.16
C ASN A 193 0.33 22.25 4.32
N ILE A 194 0.62 23.54 4.28
CA ILE A 194 0.07 24.49 5.23
C ILE A 194 -1.43 24.73 4.98
N ASP A 195 -2.11 25.24 5.98
CA ASP A 195 -3.51 25.64 5.86
C ASP A 195 -3.72 26.68 4.75
N ARG A 196 -4.87 26.60 4.05
CA ARG A 196 -5.22 27.48 2.93
C ARG A 196 -5.21 28.96 3.33
N ASP A 197 -5.77 29.30 4.48
CA ASP A 197 -5.91 30.67 4.91
C ASP A 197 -4.54 31.26 5.27
N LEU A 198 -3.68 30.45 5.91
CA LEU A 198 -2.28 30.79 6.15
C LEU A 198 -1.51 30.95 4.83
N ALA A 199 -1.73 30.08 3.85
CA ALA A 199 -1.10 30.17 2.53
C ALA A 199 -1.49 31.47 1.82
N LEU A 200 -2.77 31.85 1.84
CA LEU A 200 -3.25 33.09 1.27
C LEU A 200 -2.66 34.32 1.98
N LEU A 201 -2.53 34.27 3.30
CA LEU A 201 -1.89 35.32 4.09
C LEU A 201 -0.41 35.47 3.72
N ILE A 202 0.33 34.36 3.64
CA ILE A 202 1.74 34.36 3.23
C ILE A 202 1.89 34.85 1.78
N ALA A 203 1.03 34.45 0.87
CA ALA A 203 1.06 34.91 -0.51
C ALA A 203 0.81 36.42 -0.63
N GLN A 204 -0.11 36.94 0.15
CA GLN A 204 -0.40 38.38 0.20
C GLN A 204 0.78 39.18 0.81
N GLU A 205 1.31 38.72 1.92
CA GLU A 205 2.45 39.38 2.57
C GLU A 205 3.76 39.17 1.78
N GLY A 206 3.98 38.00 1.19
CA GLY A 206 5.15 37.67 0.39
C GLY A 206 5.39 38.68 -0.73
N SER A 207 4.33 39.12 -1.39
CA SER A 207 4.44 40.10 -2.48
C SER A 207 4.87 41.51 -2.05
N VAL A 208 4.70 41.86 -0.78
CA VAL A 208 4.91 43.23 -0.29
C VAL A 208 6.00 43.32 0.79
N THR A 209 5.99 42.45 1.76
CA THR A 209 6.83 42.51 2.96
C THR A 209 7.85 41.38 3.11
N MET A 210 7.68 40.28 2.39
CA MET A 210 8.58 39.12 2.45
C MET A 210 9.08 38.73 1.04
N PRO A 211 9.90 39.59 0.39
CA PRO A 211 10.44 39.28 -0.94
C PRO A 211 11.21 37.94 -0.90
N GLY A 212 11.05 37.13 -1.93
CA GLY A 212 11.65 35.80 -2.00
C GLY A 212 10.80 34.67 -1.41
N VAL A 213 9.77 34.98 -0.63
CA VAL A 213 8.79 34.01 -0.11
C VAL A 213 7.65 33.84 -1.10
N GLY A 214 7.28 32.61 -1.38
CA GLY A 214 6.19 32.26 -2.30
C GLY A 214 5.36 31.09 -1.81
N ILE A 215 4.23 30.85 -2.49
CA ILE A 215 3.40 29.67 -2.30
C ILE A 215 3.40 28.88 -3.59
N GLU A 216 3.73 27.60 -3.48
CA GLU A 216 3.60 26.63 -4.55
C GLU A 216 2.34 25.78 -4.30
N ILE A 217 1.46 25.70 -5.28
CA ILE A 217 0.27 24.86 -5.20
C ILE A 217 0.60 23.54 -5.89
N VAL A 218 0.57 22.45 -5.12
CA VAL A 218 0.82 21.10 -5.60
C VAL A 218 -0.44 20.25 -5.47
N SER A 219 -0.56 19.22 -6.29
CA SER A 219 -1.63 18.23 -6.19
C SER A 219 -1.27 17.18 -5.14
N ARG A 220 -2.14 16.98 -4.14
CA ARG A 220 -1.97 15.98 -3.10
C ARG A 220 -3.10 14.95 -3.17
N ARG A 221 -2.74 13.67 -2.98
CA ARG A 221 -3.70 12.58 -2.90
C ARG A 221 -4.44 12.61 -1.57
N ARG A 222 -5.77 12.52 -1.58
CA ARG A 222 -6.62 12.45 -0.40
C ARG A 222 -7.48 11.20 -0.47
N TYR A 223 -7.36 10.37 0.55
CA TYR A 223 -8.17 9.18 0.79
C TYR A 223 -9.31 9.58 1.71
N THR A 224 -10.54 9.66 1.13
CA THR A 224 -11.70 10.26 1.82
C THR A 224 -12.05 9.53 3.10
N TYR A 225 -11.94 8.20 3.08
CA TYR A 225 -12.31 7.33 4.19
C TYR A 225 -11.12 6.80 5.00
N GLY A 226 -9.91 7.32 4.75
CA GLY A 226 -8.71 7.04 5.56
C GLY A 226 -8.47 5.57 5.81
N GLU A 227 -8.69 5.14 7.07
CA GLU A 227 -8.43 3.78 7.53
C GLU A 227 -9.36 2.71 6.93
N LEU A 228 -10.63 3.08 6.64
CA LEU A 228 -11.65 2.12 6.18
C LEU A 228 -11.32 1.43 4.84
N THR A 229 -10.49 2.06 4.02
CA THR A 229 -10.23 1.58 2.66
C THR A 229 -8.75 1.39 2.35
N SER A 230 -7.87 1.64 3.33
CA SER A 230 -6.41 1.65 3.13
C SER A 230 -5.86 0.33 2.58
N GLN A 231 -6.36 -0.80 3.06
CA GLN A 231 -5.92 -2.13 2.64
C GLN A 231 -6.33 -2.48 1.20
N ILE A 232 -7.39 -1.83 0.69
CA ILE A 232 -7.87 -2.01 -0.69
C ILE A 232 -7.21 -1.00 -1.62
N LEU A 233 -7.26 0.28 -1.23
CA LEU A 233 -6.78 1.38 -2.07
C LEU A 233 -5.25 1.46 -2.11
N GLY A 234 -4.60 1.17 -0.98
CA GLY A 234 -3.17 1.38 -0.83
C GLY A 234 -2.81 2.85 -0.67
N PHE A 235 -1.58 3.21 -1.00
CA PHE A 235 -1.04 4.57 -0.86
C PHE A 235 0.05 4.86 -1.88
N LEU A 236 0.39 6.16 -2.00
CA LEU A 236 1.48 6.64 -2.86
C LEU A 236 2.75 6.88 -2.04
N GLY A 237 3.89 6.47 -2.59
CA GLY A 237 5.20 6.73 -2.03
C GLY A 237 6.21 7.26 -3.06
N PRO A 238 7.40 7.70 -2.63
CA PRO A 238 8.48 8.06 -3.53
C PRO A 238 8.98 6.83 -4.30
N ILE A 239 9.60 7.03 -5.45
CA ILE A 239 10.22 5.92 -6.20
C ILE A 239 11.41 5.39 -5.41
N PRO A 240 11.44 4.07 -5.07
CA PRO A 240 12.55 3.49 -4.33
C PRO A 240 13.87 3.63 -5.09
N PRO A 241 15.00 3.89 -4.41
CA PRO A 241 16.31 4.09 -5.06
C PRO A 241 16.72 2.96 -5.99
N GLU A 242 16.39 1.73 -5.66
CA GLU A 242 16.68 0.53 -6.47
C GLU A 242 15.84 0.44 -7.75
N SER A 243 14.71 1.16 -7.83
CA SER A 243 13.78 1.13 -8.97
C SER A 243 13.84 2.38 -9.84
N VAL A 244 14.67 3.37 -9.49
CA VAL A 244 14.77 4.66 -10.19
C VAL A 244 15.02 4.47 -11.69
N GLU A 245 16.00 3.66 -12.07
CA GLU A 245 16.35 3.44 -13.48
C GLU A 245 15.18 2.84 -14.29
N GLU A 246 14.41 1.92 -13.70
CA GLU A 246 13.23 1.32 -14.33
C GLU A 246 12.14 2.37 -14.56
N TYR A 247 11.83 3.17 -13.54
CA TYR A 247 10.77 4.18 -13.62
C TYR A 247 11.16 5.36 -14.53
N GLU A 248 12.43 5.78 -14.54
CA GLU A 248 12.92 6.79 -15.50
C GLU A 248 12.78 6.32 -16.94
N GLN A 249 13.04 5.03 -17.24
CA GLN A 249 12.80 4.46 -18.57
C GLN A 249 11.31 4.50 -18.96
N LYS A 250 10.40 4.41 -17.97
CA LYS A 250 8.94 4.58 -18.15
C LYS A 250 8.51 6.06 -18.20
N GLY A 251 9.46 7.00 -18.12
CA GLY A 251 9.19 8.45 -18.20
C GLY A 251 8.72 9.07 -16.89
N TYR A 252 9.10 8.49 -15.74
CA TYR A 252 8.92 9.12 -14.43
C TYR A 252 10.10 10.03 -14.10
N ASP A 253 9.84 11.06 -13.31
CA ASP A 253 10.86 11.89 -12.68
C ASP A 253 11.00 11.45 -11.22
N ALA A 254 12.11 10.75 -10.91
CA ALA A 254 12.34 10.17 -9.59
C ALA A 254 12.40 11.21 -8.44
N ALA A 255 12.63 12.48 -8.78
CA ALA A 255 12.71 13.55 -7.77
C ALA A 255 11.34 14.05 -7.30
N VAL A 256 10.31 13.94 -8.15
CA VAL A 256 9.00 14.53 -7.89
C VAL A 256 7.82 13.57 -8.01
N ASP A 257 7.93 12.54 -8.86
CA ASP A 257 6.84 11.59 -9.07
C ASP A 257 6.71 10.62 -7.88
N ARG A 258 5.46 10.25 -7.62
CA ARG A 258 5.10 9.24 -6.62
C ARG A 258 4.39 8.09 -7.31
N ILE A 259 4.61 6.88 -6.81
CA ILE A 259 4.02 5.65 -7.35
C ILE A 259 3.16 4.95 -6.31
N GLY A 260 2.23 4.11 -6.76
CA GLY A 260 1.44 3.24 -5.89
C GLY A 260 2.30 2.13 -5.28
N TYR A 261 2.21 1.94 -3.96
CA TYR A 261 2.95 0.92 -3.21
C TYR A 261 2.12 -0.31 -2.91
N ALA A 262 0.81 -0.17 -2.81
CA ALA A 262 -0.11 -1.25 -2.45
C ALA A 262 -1.48 -1.04 -3.11
N GLY A 263 -2.33 -2.04 -3.04
CA GLY A 263 -3.73 -1.98 -3.42
C GLY A 263 -3.98 -1.53 -4.86
N ILE A 264 -5.11 -0.85 -5.06
CA ILE A 264 -5.54 -0.30 -6.36
C ILE A 264 -4.53 0.73 -6.90
N GLU A 265 -3.94 1.56 -6.02
CA GLU A 265 -2.95 2.56 -6.43
C GLU A 265 -1.73 1.91 -7.11
N ALA A 266 -1.26 0.76 -6.61
CA ALA A 266 -0.14 0.03 -7.21
C ALA A 266 -0.55 -0.75 -8.46
N GLN A 267 -1.68 -1.46 -8.41
CA GLN A 267 -2.11 -2.32 -9.50
C GLN A 267 -2.50 -1.54 -10.76
N TYR A 268 -3.09 -0.36 -10.58
CA TYR A 268 -3.57 0.50 -11.67
C TYR A 268 -2.73 1.77 -11.84
N GLU A 269 -1.46 1.74 -11.39
CA GLU A 269 -0.53 2.88 -11.45
C GLU A 269 -0.49 3.52 -12.85
N GLU A 270 -0.35 2.71 -13.90
CA GLU A 270 -0.23 3.20 -15.28
C GLU A 270 -1.50 3.90 -15.77
N SER A 271 -2.68 3.41 -15.37
CA SER A 271 -3.97 4.04 -15.70
C SER A 271 -4.20 5.31 -14.90
N LEU A 272 -3.95 5.24 -13.59
CA LEU A 272 -4.19 6.37 -12.67
C LEU A 272 -3.24 7.55 -12.90
N ARG A 273 -1.99 7.29 -13.27
CA ARG A 273 -0.97 8.32 -13.42
C ARG A 273 -1.31 9.33 -14.52
N GLY A 274 -1.82 8.88 -15.65
CA GLY A 274 -1.97 9.67 -16.87
C GLY A 274 -0.65 9.88 -17.61
N VAL A 275 -0.65 10.81 -18.58
CA VAL A 275 0.51 11.11 -19.43
C VAL A 275 1.09 12.48 -19.07
N PRO A 276 2.35 12.57 -18.63
CA PRO A 276 2.97 13.84 -18.29
C PRO A 276 3.03 14.80 -19.47
N GLY A 277 2.71 16.06 -19.22
CA GLY A 277 2.98 17.15 -20.12
C GLY A 277 4.46 17.52 -20.15
N ARG A 278 4.87 18.28 -21.14
CA ARG A 278 6.24 18.73 -21.34
C ARG A 278 6.29 20.21 -21.63
N ARG A 279 7.10 20.94 -20.90
CA ARG A 279 7.32 22.37 -21.08
C ARG A 279 8.81 22.61 -21.27
N VAL A 280 9.18 23.14 -22.43
CA VAL A 280 10.56 23.50 -22.73
C VAL A 280 10.75 24.98 -22.41
N VAL A 281 11.49 25.25 -21.35
CA VAL A 281 11.74 26.61 -20.87
C VAL A 281 13.19 27.03 -21.11
N VAL A 282 13.41 28.31 -21.43
CA VAL A 282 14.75 28.89 -21.48
C VAL A 282 15.02 29.54 -20.14
N ARG A 283 16.10 29.14 -19.48
CA ARG A 283 16.55 29.74 -18.22
C ARG A 283 17.86 30.49 -18.42
N ASP A 284 18.05 31.55 -17.67
CA ASP A 284 19.34 32.22 -17.61
C ASP A 284 20.35 31.43 -16.75
N VAL A 285 21.57 31.95 -16.64
CA VAL A 285 22.67 31.33 -15.85
C VAL A 285 22.37 31.31 -14.33
N LEU A 286 21.38 32.05 -13.88
CA LEU A 286 20.96 32.14 -12.49
C LEU A 286 19.73 31.26 -12.20
N GLY A 287 19.17 30.63 -13.23
CA GLY A 287 18.01 29.72 -13.12
C GLY A 287 16.66 30.40 -13.34
N MET A 288 16.60 31.72 -13.64
CA MET A 288 15.35 32.41 -13.95
C MET A 288 14.79 31.99 -15.31
N GLU A 289 13.50 31.70 -15.36
CA GLU A 289 12.79 31.38 -16.58
C GLU A 289 12.60 32.65 -17.43
N LEU A 290 13.16 32.66 -18.64
CA LEU A 290 13.11 33.78 -19.55
C LEU A 290 11.96 33.66 -20.57
N SER A 291 11.69 32.45 -21.06
CA SER A 291 10.62 32.18 -22.05
C SER A 291 10.28 30.72 -22.13
N VAL A 292 9.05 30.41 -22.55
CA VAL A 292 8.59 29.08 -22.91
C VAL A 292 8.73 28.88 -24.41
N LEU A 293 9.44 27.85 -24.85
CA LEU A 293 9.64 27.55 -26.28
C LEU A 293 8.54 26.65 -26.85
N SER A 294 8.12 25.65 -26.04
CA SER A 294 7.01 24.76 -26.41
C SER A 294 6.38 24.21 -25.14
N GLU A 295 5.10 23.91 -25.23
CA GLU A 295 4.32 23.31 -24.16
C GLU A 295 3.41 22.23 -24.75
N THR A 296 3.37 21.08 -24.07
CA THR A 296 2.42 20.01 -24.35
C THR A 296 1.64 19.77 -23.06
N GLU A 297 0.33 19.92 -23.13
CA GLU A 297 -0.53 19.73 -21.97
C GLU A 297 -0.46 18.29 -21.46
N PRO A 298 -0.51 18.07 -20.13
CA PRO A 298 -0.62 16.74 -19.56
C PRO A 298 -2.00 16.13 -19.86
N VAL A 299 -2.04 14.80 -20.01
CA VAL A 299 -3.30 14.06 -20.13
C VAL A 299 -3.63 13.49 -18.75
N PRO A 300 -4.79 13.85 -18.16
CA PRO A 300 -5.22 13.30 -16.89
C PRO A 300 -5.24 11.77 -16.88
N GLY A 301 -5.02 11.17 -15.72
CA GLY A 301 -5.18 9.74 -15.54
C GLY A 301 -6.63 9.30 -15.63
N ASP A 302 -6.81 8.00 -15.88
CA ASP A 302 -8.13 7.37 -15.97
C ASP A 302 -8.75 7.23 -14.57
N ASN A 303 -10.06 7.35 -14.49
CA ASN A 303 -10.82 7.14 -13.29
C ASN A 303 -11.15 5.65 -13.12
N ILE A 304 -11.13 5.17 -11.88
CA ILE A 304 -11.43 3.78 -11.54
C ILE A 304 -12.70 3.73 -10.71
N TYR A 305 -13.65 2.91 -11.13
CA TYR A 305 -14.85 2.60 -10.37
C TYR A 305 -14.71 1.20 -9.79
N LEU A 306 -14.84 1.10 -8.47
CA LEU A 306 -14.73 -0.16 -7.77
C LEU A 306 -16.08 -0.88 -7.70
N THR A 307 -16.03 -2.19 -7.45
CA THR A 307 -17.20 -3.00 -7.07
C THR A 307 -17.60 -2.77 -5.62
N LEU A 308 -16.72 -2.14 -4.84
CA LEU A 308 -16.90 -1.82 -3.44
C LEU A 308 -18.10 -0.87 -3.23
N ASP A 309 -18.93 -1.15 -2.24
CA ASP A 309 -19.95 -0.25 -1.73
C ASP A 309 -19.47 0.34 -0.40
N ILE A 310 -19.20 1.63 -0.37
CA ILE A 310 -18.59 2.27 0.80
C ILE A 310 -19.48 2.23 2.04
N ARG A 311 -20.81 2.27 1.86
CA ARG A 311 -21.74 2.19 2.99
C ARG A 311 -21.74 0.78 3.59
N LEU A 312 -21.68 -0.25 2.74
CA LEU A 312 -21.52 -1.63 3.20
C LEU A 312 -20.16 -1.82 3.86
N GLN A 313 -19.08 -1.25 3.29
CA GLN A 313 -17.73 -1.30 3.88
C GLN A 313 -17.71 -0.72 5.30
N GLN A 314 -18.36 0.42 5.53
CA GLN A 314 -18.47 1.03 6.87
C GLN A 314 -19.13 0.09 7.88
N VAL A 315 -20.19 -0.59 7.49
CA VAL A 315 -20.87 -1.57 8.37
C VAL A 315 -19.98 -2.78 8.62
N VAL A 316 -19.31 -3.29 7.59
CA VAL A 316 -18.41 -4.44 7.70
C VAL A 316 -17.24 -4.14 8.65
N GLU A 317 -16.64 -2.94 8.54
CA GLU A 317 -15.57 -2.51 9.45
C GLU A 317 -16.07 -2.35 10.89
N ALA A 318 -17.21 -1.71 11.09
CA ALA A 318 -17.78 -1.53 12.42
C ALA A 318 -18.16 -2.86 13.08
N ALA A 319 -18.81 -3.76 12.33
CA ALA A 319 -19.17 -5.09 12.81
C ALA A 319 -17.93 -5.93 13.14
N LEU A 320 -16.89 -5.90 12.28
CA LEU A 320 -15.63 -6.60 12.54
C LEU A 320 -14.96 -6.04 13.78
N ALA A 321 -14.86 -4.72 13.94
CA ALA A 321 -14.29 -4.07 15.12
C ALA A 321 -15.00 -4.48 16.41
N SER A 322 -16.35 -4.51 16.41
CA SER A 322 -17.14 -5.00 17.53
C SER A 322 -16.86 -6.48 17.85
N GLY A 323 -16.75 -7.33 16.82
CA GLY A 323 -16.42 -8.74 16.98
C GLY A 323 -15.01 -8.96 17.54
N LEU A 324 -14.04 -8.15 17.11
CA LEU A 324 -12.66 -8.16 17.63
C LEU A 324 -12.60 -7.73 19.10
N GLU A 325 -13.32 -6.67 19.47
CA GLU A 325 -13.43 -6.21 20.84
C GLU A 325 -14.06 -7.30 21.74
N GLN A 326 -15.14 -7.92 21.30
CA GLN A 326 -15.81 -9.02 22.03
C GLN A 326 -14.87 -10.22 22.21
N ALA A 327 -14.05 -10.54 21.21
CA ALA A 327 -13.09 -11.63 21.27
C ALA A 327 -11.82 -11.28 22.09
N GLY A 328 -11.57 -10.01 22.38
CA GLY A 328 -10.30 -9.53 22.92
C GLY A 328 -9.15 -9.64 21.91
N SER A 329 -9.45 -9.66 20.63
CA SER A 329 -8.51 -9.79 19.52
C SER A 329 -8.27 -8.44 18.83
N ARG A 330 -7.17 -8.34 18.08
CA ARG A 330 -6.83 -7.15 17.30
C ARG A 330 -6.74 -7.43 15.79
N ARG A 331 -6.81 -8.71 15.40
CA ARG A 331 -6.56 -9.15 14.03
C ARG A 331 -7.73 -9.96 13.48
N GLY A 332 -8.20 -9.60 12.29
CA GLY A 332 -9.28 -10.29 11.65
C GLY A 332 -9.58 -9.74 10.27
N ALA A 333 -10.46 -10.43 9.54
CA ALA A 333 -10.92 -10.02 8.23
C ALA A 333 -12.40 -10.36 8.05
N ALA A 334 -13.09 -9.51 7.29
CA ALA A 334 -14.46 -9.75 6.85
C ALA A 334 -14.58 -9.44 5.35
N ILE A 335 -15.21 -10.32 4.60
CA ILE A 335 -15.29 -10.24 3.14
C ILE A 335 -16.74 -10.44 2.72
N VAL A 336 -17.20 -9.61 1.80
CA VAL A 336 -18.53 -9.70 1.18
C VAL A 336 -18.37 -9.82 -0.34
N LEU A 337 -18.87 -10.92 -0.91
CA LEU A 337 -18.77 -11.23 -2.34
C LEU A 337 -20.16 -11.37 -2.96
N ASP A 338 -20.29 -11.02 -4.24
CA ASP A 338 -21.39 -11.47 -5.08
C ASP A 338 -21.02 -12.83 -5.71
N PRO A 339 -21.74 -13.91 -5.38
CA PRO A 339 -21.40 -15.24 -5.91
C PRO A 339 -21.75 -15.41 -7.40
N ARG A 340 -22.48 -14.47 -8.00
CA ARG A 340 -22.97 -14.57 -9.38
C ARG A 340 -21.91 -14.19 -10.41
N ASP A 341 -20.94 -13.37 -10.02
CA ASP A 341 -19.91 -12.81 -10.92
C ASP A 341 -18.53 -12.63 -10.26
N GLY A 342 -18.42 -12.72 -8.93
CA GLY A 342 -17.18 -12.56 -8.19
C GLY A 342 -16.84 -11.13 -7.80
N GLU A 343 -17.78 -10.19 -7.88
CA GLU A 343 -17.57 -8.83 -7.37
C GLU A 343 -17.32 -8.83 -5.85
N VAL A 344 -16.27 -8.14 -5.42
CA VAL A 344 -15.99 -7.86 -4.01
C VAL A 344 -16.76 -6.62 -3.61
N LEU A 345 -17.82 -6.80 -2.80
CA LEU A 345 -18.70 -5.72 -2.39
C LEU A 345 -18.16 -4.95 -1.17
N ALA A 346 -17.45 -5.66 -0.28
CA ALA A 346 -16.73 -5.10 0.85
C ALA A 346 -15.60 -6.04 1.28
N MET A 347 -14.52 -5.48 1.83
CA MET A 347 -13.38 -6.23 2.36
C MET A 347 -12.74 -5.43 3.49
N ALA A 348 -12.88 -5.90 4.72
CA ALA A 348 -12.26 -5.34 5.91
C ALA A 348 -11.06 -6.18 6.36
N SER A 349 -10.02 -5.51 6.82
CA SER A 349 -8.79 -6.13 7.34
C SER A 349 -8.29 -5.32 8.52
N GLN A 350 -8.23 -5.92 9.70
CA GLN A 350 -7.80 -5.27 10.94
C GLN A 350 -6.57 -5.98 11.53
N PRO A 351 -5.60 -5.25 12.13
CA PRO A 351 -5.57 -3.77 12.23
C PRO A 351 -5.29 -3.09 10.89
N THR A 352 -5.59 -1.81 10.80
CA THR A 352 -5.44 -0.99 9.60
C THR A 352 -4.60 0.27 9.90
N TYR A 353 -4.45 1.15 8.90
CA TYR A 353 -3.70 2.40 8.99
C TYR A 353 -4.39 3.50 8.17
N ASP A 354 -4.14 4.78 8.50
CA ASP A 354 -4.63 5.89 7.67
C ASP A 354 -3.70 6.11 6.46
N ALA A 355 -4.18 5.82 5.25
CA ALA A 355 -3.44 6.02 4.00
C ALA A 355 -3.02 7.49 3.78
N ASN A 356 -3.73 8.47 4.39
CA ASN A 356 -3.37 9.89 4.30
C ASN A 356 -2.04 10.21 4.99
N MET A 357 -1.53 9.37 5.91
CA MET A 357 -0.22 9.57 6.53
C MET A 357 0.91 9.66 5.48
N PHE A 358 0.78 8.92 4.38
CA PHE A 358 1.75 8.92 3.28
C PHE A 358 1.57 10.10 2.31
N SER A 359 0.46 10.84 2.41
CA SER A 359 0.19 12.02 1.58
C SER A 359 0.75 13.32 2.16
N ARG A 360 1.35 13.27 3.33
CA ARG A 360 2.00 14.38 4.05
C ARG A 360 3.41 13.97 4.45
N ARG A 361 4.14 14.86 5.12
CA ARG A 361 5.41 14.47 5.75
C ARG A 361 5.15 13.29 6.69
N LEU A 362 5.86 12.20 6.47
CA LEU A 362 5.68 10.98 7.23
C LEU A 362 6.19 11.20 8.67
N ASP A 363 5.34 10.90 9.63
CA ASP A 363 5.73 10.80 11.03
C ASP A 363 6.47 9.48 11.22
N VAL A 364 7.77 9.55 11.43
CA VAL A 364 8.66 8.38 11.49
C VAL A 364 8.31 7.52 12.69
N ASP A 365 8.03 8.12 13.84
CA ASP A 365 7.70 7.39 15.07
C ASP A 365 6.41 6.57 14.90
N VAL A 366 5.38 7.16 14.29
CA VAL A 366 4.12 6.47 13.98
C VAL A 366 4.34 5.35 12.95
N TYR A 367 5.14 5.61 11.94
CA TYR A 367 5.45 4.61 10.92
C TYR A 367 6.23 3.41 11.48
N GLU A 368 7.23 3.66 12.33
CA GLU A 368 7.98 2.62 13.03
C GLU A 368 7.09 1.79 13.96
N GLN A 369 6.19 2.42 14.72
CA GLN A 369 5.22 1.73 15.55
C GLN A 369 4.33 0.78 14.74
N LEU A 370 3.87 1.21 13.55
CA LEU A 370 3.06 0.36 12.67
C LEU A 370 3.87 -0.78 12.05
N LEU A 371 5.16 -0.57 11.77
CA LEU A 371 6.06 -1.62 11.26
C LEU A 371 6.38 -2.68 12.30
N GLU A 372 6.55 -2.26 13.56
CA GLU A 372 6.91 -3.14 14.69
C GLU A 372 5.69 -3.84 15.31
N ASP A 373 4.45 -3.43 14.95
CA ASP A 373 3.24 -4.08 15.47
C ASP A 373 3.18 -5.55 14.99
N PRO A 374 3.17 -6.52 15.94
CA PRO A 374 3.14 -7.94 15.61
C PRO A 374 1.86 -8.38 14.87
N HIS A 375 0.83 -7.53 14.85
CA HIS A 375 -0.39 -7.77 14.10
C HIS A 375 -0.38 -7.22 12.67
N HIS A 376 0.76 -6.64 12.22
CA HIS A 376 1.05 -6.24 10.84
C HIS A 376 -0.03 -5.37 10.15
N PRO A 377 -0.25 -4.11 10.58
CA PRO A 377 -1.29 -3.22 10.03
C PRO A 377 -1.20 -2.99 8.52
N PHE A 378 0.01 -3.08 7.93
CA PHE A 378 0.20 -2.92 6.49
C PHE A 378 -0.17 -4.15 5.66
N LEU A 379 -0.44 -5.29 6.31
CA LEU A 379 -0.82 -6.52 5.63
C LEU A 379 -2.34 -6.57 5.44
N ASN A 380 -2.80 -6.83 4.22
CA ASN A 380 -4.21 -7.15 4.00
C ASN A 380 -4.48 -8.60 4.41
N HIS A 381 -4.97 -8.79 5.64
CA HIS A 381 -5.21 -10.09 6.24
C HIS A 381 -6.26 -10.91 5.50
N ALA A 382 -7.17 -10.26 4.76
CA ALA A 382 -8.19 -10.95 3.97
C ALA A 382 -7.58 -11.80 2.84
N ILE A 383 -6.41 -11.41 2.32
CA ILE A 383 -5.79 -12.04 1.14
C ILE A 383 -4.39 -12.61 1.40
N ALA A 384 -3.72 -12.17 2.46
CA ALA A 384 -2.32 -12.51 2.70
C ALA A 384 -2.11 -13.52 3.83
N ASP A 385 -3.00 -13.57 4.81
CA ASP A 385 -2.89 -14.54 5.90
C ASP A 385 -3.09 -15.96 5.38
N GLN A 386 -2.20 -16.85 5.82
CA GLN A 386 -2.24 -18.27 5.51
C GLN A 386 -2.46 -19.04 6.80
N ILE A 387 -3.69 -19.45 7.04
CA ILE A 387 -4.17 -19.92 8.33
C ILE A 387 -4.98 -21.22 8.17
N PRO A 388 -5.08 -22.06 9.21
CA PRO A 388 -5.92 -23.25 9.16
C PRO A 388 -7.40 -22.86 9.02
N ALA A 389 -8.09 -23.55 8.12
CA ALA A 389 -9.51 -23.30 7.82
C ALA A 389 -10.45 -23.81 8.91
N GLY A 390 -10.08 -24.88 9.59
CA GLY A 390 -10.97 -25.61 10.49
C GLY A 390 -12.23 -26.10 9.77
N SER A 391 -13.33 -26.13 10.50
CA SER A 391 -14.58 -26.71 10.03
C SER A 391 -15.25 -26.04 8.84
N VAL A 392 -14.85 -24.80 8.43
CA VAL A 392 -15.35 -24.21 7.17
C VAL A 392 -14.90 -24.98 5.94
N PHE A 393 -13.77 -25.70 6.03
CA PHE A 393 -13.29 -26.56 4.97
C PHE A 393 -14.18 -27.76 4.68
N LYS A 394 -15.07 -28.19 5.61
CA LYS A 394 -15.89 -29.40 5.50
C LYS A 394 -16.82 -29.43 4.27
N ILE A 395 -17.07 -28.29 3.64
CA ILE A 395 -17.79 -28.22 2.35
C ILE A 395 -17.06 -28.98 1.24
N VAL A 396 -15.72 -29.00 1.27
CA VAL A 396 -14.88 -29.66 0.27
C VAL A 396 -14.98 -31.20 0.38
N PRO A 397 -14.65 -31.85 1.53
CA PRO A 397 -14.78 -33.28 1.69
C PRO A 397 -16.24 -33.78 1.58
N ALA A 398 -17.25 -33.01 1.97
CA ALA A 398 -18.65 -33.33 1.76
C ALA A 398 -18.98 -33.44 0.26
N THR A 399 -18.62 -32.42 -0.51
CA THR A 399 -18.82 -32.43 -1.98
C THR A 399 -18.07 -33.57 -2.64
N ALA A 400 -16.78 -33.75 -2.28
CA ALA A 400 -15.93 -34.81 -2.83
C ALA A 400 -16.52 -36.21 -2.57
N ALA A 401 -16.93 -36.48 -1.34
CA ALA A 401 -17.41 -37.80 -0.97
C ALA A 401 -18.76 -38.17 -1.62
N LEU A 402 -19.64 -37.19 -1.76
CA LEU A 402 -20.89 -37.35 -2.49
C LEU A 402 -20.63 -37.56 -3.98
N GLN A 403 -19.77 -36.79 -4.60
CA GLN A 403 -19.47 -36.86 -6.04
C GLN A 403 -18.73 -38.16 -6.41
N GLU A 404 -17.80 -38.62 -5.57
CA GLU A 404 -17.06 -39.84 -5.75
C GLU A 404 -17.85 -41.12 -5.35
N GLY A 405 -19.07 -40.96 -4.85
CA GLY A 405 -19.93 -42.05 -4.39
C GLY A 405 -19.39 -42.81 -3.16
N VAL A 406 -18.46 -42.18 -2.41
CA VAL A 406 -18.01 -42.73 -1.10
C VAL A 406 -19.15 -42.73 -0.10
N ILE A 407 -20.00 -41.74 -0.17
CA ILE A 407 -21.30 -41.64 0.54
C ILE A 407 -22.40 -41.17 -0.41
N ASN A 408 -23.63 -41.36 -0.01
CA ASN A 408 -24.79 -40.69 -0.59
C ASN A 408 -25.52 -39.92 0.50
N ARG A 409 -26.55 -39.12 0.15
CA ARG A 409 -27.26 -38.28 1.11
C ARG A 409 -27.93 -39.06 2.29
N PHE A 410 -28.14 -40.36 2.16
CA PHE A 410 -28.75 -41.24 3.15
C PHE A 410 -27.73 -42.07 3.93
N THR A 411 -26.46 -42.07 3.53
CA THR A 411 -25.39 -42.79 4.23
C THR A 411 -25.27 -42.23 5.64
N THR A 412 -25.38 -43.11 6.63
CA THR A 412 -25.28 -42.75 8.04
C THR A 412 -23.98 -43.28 8.63
N LEU A 413 -23.19 -42.39 9.22
CA LEU A 413 -21.98 -42.74 9.98
C LEU A 413 -22.20 -42.35 11.45
N ASN A 414 -21.69 -43.20 12.36
CA ASN A 414 -21.84 -42.99 13.77
C ASN A 414 -20.71 -42.13 14.36
N CYS A 415 -21.07 -41.12 15.16
CA CYS A 415 -20.15 -40.30 15.92
C CYS A 415 -20.23 -40.69 17.43
N PRO A 416 -19.34 -41.53 17.95
CA PRO A 416 -19.29 -41.90 19.36
C PRO A 416 -18.69 -40.80 20.26
N GLY A 417 -18.26 -39.65 19.69
CA GLY A 417 -17.54 -38.56 20.38
C GLY A 417 -16.03 -38.73 20.33
N ARG A 418 -15.52 -39.94 20.35
CA ARG A 418 -14.08 -40.24 20.22
C ARG A 418 -13.88 -41.50 19.41
N VAL A 419 -12.89 -41.53 18.52
CA VAL A 419 -12.40 -42.70 17.81
C VAL A 419 -10.92 -42.90 18.07
N LEU A 420 -10.47 -44.14 18.06
CA LEU A 420 -9.06 -44.50 18.23
C LEU A 420 -8.51 -44.97 16.88
N LEU A 421 -7.46 -44.29 16.42
CA LEU A 421 -6.72 -44.73 15.23
C LEU A 421 -5.62 -45.69 15.66
N PRO A 422 -5.68 -47.01 15.29
CA PRO A 422 -4.69 -47.98 15.68
C PRO A 422 -3.29 -47.60 15.20
N ASN A 423 -2.28 -47.89 16.02
CA ASN A 423 -0.90 -47.73 15.60
C ASN A 423 -0.55 -48.74 14.52
N LYS A 424 -0.10 -48.29 13.35
CA LYS A 424 0.22 -49.14 12.19
C LYS A 424 1.19 -50.28 12.49
N PHE A 425 2.12 -50.09 13.45
CA PHE A 425 3.14 -51.05 13.82
C PHE A 425 2.74 -51.97 15.00
N ALA A 426 1.68 -51.59 15.71
CA ALA A 426 1.13 -52.32 16.84
C ALA A 426 -0.41 -52.21 16.87
N PRO A 427 -1.13 -52.70 15.86
CA PRO A 427 -2.55 -52.44 15.68
C PRO A 427 -3.44 -52.98 16.78
N THR A 428 -2.97 -54.01 17.52
CA THR A 428 -3.69 -54.66 18.64
C THR A 428 -3.43 -54.00 19.98
N ASP A 429 -2.46 -53.09 20.08
CA ASP A 429 -2.13 -52.36 21.31
C ASP A 429 -2.90 -51.02 21.39
N ALA A 430 -4.01 -51.04 22.11
CA ALA A 430 -4.85 -49.86 22.29
C ALA A 430 -4.15 -48.72 23.02
N SER A 431 -3.07 -49.00 23.77
CA SER A 431 -2.33 -47.95 24.49
C SER A 431 -1.48 -47.06 23.57
N LEU A 432 -1.18 -47.58 22.35
CA LEU A 432 -0.44 -46.87 21.28
C LEU A 432 -1.35 -46.28 20.22
N ALA A 433 -2.68 -46.45 20.36
CA ALA A 433 -3.64 -45.91 19.43
C ALA A 433 -3.78 -44.37 19.67
N GLN A 434 -3.83 -43.61 18.57
CA GLN A 434 -4.01 -42.16 18.63
C GLN A 434 -5.51 -41.82 18.75
N PRO A 435 -5.94 -41.06 19.79
CA PRO A 435 -7.32 -40.64 19.93
C PRO A 435 -7.60 -39.45 18.99
N PHE A 436 -8.79 -39.47 18.39
CA PHE A 436 -9.36 -38.33 17.65
C PHE A 436 -10.73 -38.03 18.24
N TYR A 437 -10.95 -36.79 18.58
CA TYR A 437 -12.14 -36.32 19.28
C TYR A 437 -13.04 -35.53 18.31
N CYS A 438 -14.34 -35.58 18.58
CA CYS A 438 -15.29 -34.62 18.07
C CYS A 438 -15.44 -33.48 19.08
N TRP A 439 -15.60 -32.26 18.62
CA TRP A 439 -15.74 -31.08 19.49
C TRP A 439 -16.80 -31.25 20.58
N ILE A 440 -17.93 -31.92 20.28
CA ILE A 440 -19.00 -32.18 21.27
C ILE A 440 -18.52 -33.06 22.44
N ASN A 441 -17.53 -33.91 22.21
CA ASN A 441 -16.96 -34.75 23.28
C ASN A 441 -16.20 -33.93 24.31
N LEU A 442 -15.48 -32.91 23.84
CA LEU A 442 -14.76 -31.98 24.72
C LEU A 442 -15.72 -31.14 25.58
N GLN A 443 -16.90 -30.84 25.06
CA GLN A 443 -17.91 -30.07 25.82
C GLN A 443 -18.71 -30.89 26.83
N ASN A 444 -19.14 -32.11 26.48
CA ASN A 444 -20.09 -32.87 27.31
C ASN A 444 -19.74 -34.37 27.49
N GLY A 445 -18.61 -34.82 26.93
CA GLY A 445 -18.16 -36.21 27.01
C GLY A 445 -18.95 -37.18 26.11
N GLY A 446 -19.89 -36.69 25.29
CA GLY A 446 -20.75 -37.49 24.42
C GLY A 446 -20.34 -37.44 22.95
N GLY A 447 -21.23 -37.95 22.09
CA GLY A 447 -21.10 -37.90 20.63
C GLY A 447 -22.43 -37.56 20.00
N HIS A 448 -22.40 -37.20 18.71
CA HIS A 448 -23.63 -36.86 17.97
C HIS A 448 -24.49 -38.05 17.61
N GLY A 449 -23.97 -39.29 17.78
CA GLY A 449 -24.64 -40.51 17.32
C GLY A 449 -24.62 -40.64 15.79
N PRO A 450 -25.62 -41.35 15.21
CA PRO A 450 -25.68 -41.57 13.75
C PRO A 450 -26.12 -40.29 13.02
N LEU A 451 -25.30 -39.82 12.07
CA LEU A 451 -25.55 -38.66 11.25
C LEU A 451 -25.47 -38.96 9.76
N THR A 452 -26.27 -38.29 8.95
CA THR A 452 -26.06 -38.17 7.50
C THR A 452 -25.10 -37.00 7.22
N VAL A 453 -24.69 -36.81 5.97
CA VAL A 453 -23.82 -35.68 5.58
C VAL A 453 -24.47 -34.33 5.87
N ILE A 454 -25.79 -34.21 5.72
CA ILE A 454 -26.56 -33.02 6.05
C ILE A 454 -26.44 -32.71 7.56
N GLY A 455 -26.77 -33.69 8.41
CA GLY A 455 -26.63 -33.50 9.86
C GLY A 455 -25.17 -33.31 10.30
N ALA A 456 -24.21 -33.91 9.61
CA ALA A 456 -22.78 -33.75 9.90
C ALA A 456 -22.26 -32.35 9.55
N LEU A 457 -22.76 -31.73 8.48
CA LEU A 457 -22.48 -30.33 8.17
C LEU A 457 -23.15 -29.39 9.18
N ALA A 458 -24.45 -29.64 9.50
CA ALA A 458 -25.24 -28.86 10.46
C ALA A 458 -24.60 -28.82 11.85
N GLN A 459 -24.21 -30.00 12.35
CA GLN A 459 -23.58 -30.17 13.67
C GLN A 459 -22.06 -30.07 13.66
N SER A 460 -21.47 -29.76 12.50
CA SER A 460 -20.01 -29.66 12.36
C SER A 460 -19.23 -30.90 12.89
N CYS A 461 -19.75 -32.12 12.68
CA CYS A 461 -19.22 -33.34 13.29
C CYS A 461 -17.85 -33.73 12.73
N ASP A 462 -16.79 -33.71 13.54
CA ASP A 462 -15.42 -34.04 13.11
C ASP A 462 -15.27 -35.51 12.76
N ILE A 463 -15.82 -36.41 13.60
CA ILE A 463 -15.68 -37.86 13.39
C ILE A 463 -16.34 -38.30 12.11
N PHE A 464 -17.45 -37.71 11.69
CA PHE A 464 -18.04 -38.01 10.38
C PHE A 464 -17.02 -37.70 9.25
N PHE A 465 -16.37 -36.53 9.31
CA PHE A 465 -15.41 -36.13 8.30
C PHE A 465 -14.07 -36.85 8.40
N TYR A 466 -13.64 -37.29 9.59
CA TYR A 466 -12.49 -38.21 9.71
C TYR A 466 -12.73 -39.50 8.94
N GLN A 467 -13.90 -40.12 9.13
CA GLN A 467 -14.27 -41.33 8.44
C GLN A 467 -14.37 -41.09 6.92
N VAL A 468 -15.07 -40.07 6.50
CA VAL A 468 -15.22 -39.69 5.09
C VAL A 468 -13.88 -39.45 4.41
N GLY A 469 -12.94 -38.79 5.08
CA GLY A 469 -11.63 -38.52 4.52
C GLY A 469 -10.68 -39.69 4.54
N GLY A 470 -10.41 -40.24 5.71
CA GLY A 470 -9.37 -41.26 5.91
C GLY A 470 -9.85 -42.69 5.97
N GLY A 471 -11.18 -42.93 6.00
CA GLY A 471 -11.77 -44.26 6.22
C GLY A 471 -11.81 -44.61 7.71
N PHE A 472 -12.39 -45.77 8.03
CA PHE A 472 -12.44 -46.30 9.38
C PHE A 472 -12.43 -47.82 9.38
N GLU A 473 -11.33 -48.42 9.83
CA GLU A 473 -11.09 -49.88 9.72
C GLU A 473 -12.11 -50.72 10.52
N GLU A 474 -12.55 -50.22 11.72
CA GLU A 474 -13.51 -50.97 12.55
C GLU A 474 -14.84 -51.20 11.87
N THR A 475 -15.25 -50.32 10.94
CA THR A 475 -16.51 -50.46 10.16
C THR A 475 -16.26 -50.85 8.71
N GLU A 476 -15.03 -51.16 8.32
CA GLU A 476 -14.62 -51.45 6.95
C GLU A 476 -14.98 -50.29 5.97
N PHE A 477 -15.12 -49.07 6.47
CA PHE A 477 -15.49 -47.90 5.67
C PHE A 477 -14.26 -47.34 4.97
N THR A 478 -14.32 -47.26 3.64
CA THR A 478 -13.24 -46.69 2.81
C THR A 478 -13.50 -45.24 2.53
N GLY A 479 -12.61 -44.36 3.01
CA GLY A 479 -12.70 -42.90 2.80
C GLY A 479 -12.15 -42.44 1.44
N LEU A 480 -12.15 -41.14 1.23
CA LEU A 480 -11.62 -40.47 0.03
C LEU A 480 -10.12 -40.68 -0.18
N GLY A 481 -9.34 -40.65 0.90
CA GLY A 481 -7.89 -40.58 0.86
C GLY A 481 -7.38 -39.17 0.52
N VAL A 482 -6.10 -38.93 0.86
CA VAL A 482 -5.46 -37.60 0.72
C VAL A 482 -5.44 -37.06 -0.72
N ASP A 483 -5.22 -37.95 -1.69
CA ASP A 483 -5.07 -37.53 -3.10
C ASP A 483 -6.38 -36.92 -3.64
N ARG A 484 -7.53 -37.57 -3.37
CA ARG A 484 -8.85 -37.02 -3.75
C ARG A 484 -9.18 -35.74 -2.96
N LEU A 485 -8.94 -35.73 -1.64
CA LEU A 485 -9.12 -34.54 -0.82
C LEU A 485 -8.33 -33.35 -1.36
N ALA A 486 -7.05 -33.56 -1.65
CA ALA A 486 -6.18 -32.50 -2.18
C ALA A 486 -6.61 -32.05 -3.59
N ALA A 487 -7.09 -32.98 -4.43
CA ALA A 487 -7.60 -32.64 -5.75
C ALA A 487 -8.84 -31.78 -5.67
N TYR A 488 -9.82 -32.14 -4.83
CA TYR A 488 -11.03 -31.32 -4.63
C TYR A 488 -10.73 -29.97 -3.96
N ALA A 489 -9.82 -29.91 -2.99
CA ALA A 489 -9.38 -28.65 -2.43
C ALA A 489 -8.88 -27.68 -3.52
N ARG A 490 -8.08 -28.18 -4.47
CA ARG A 490 -7.62 -27.38 -5.62
C ARG A 490 -8.75 -27.03 -6.59
N LEU A 491 -9.73 -27.91 -6.80
CA LEU A 491 -10.91 -27.61 -7.61
C LEU A 491 -11.71 -26.44 -7.02
N PHE A 492 -11.75 -26.29 -5.69
CA PHE A 492 -12.34 -25.14 -5.00
C PHE A 492 -11.44 -23.89 -4.98
N GLY A 493 -10.30 -23.91 -5.65
CA GLY A 493 -9.37 -22.78 -5.75
C GLY A 493 -8.35 -22.67 -4.62
N LEU A 494 -8.32 -23.61 -3.67
CA LEU A 494 -7.38 -23.58 -2.55
C LEU A 494 -5.95 -23.97 -3.00
N GLY A 495 -4.94 -23.41 -2.37
CA GLY A 495 -3.53 -23.66 -2.68
C GLY A 495 -3.01 -22.92 -3.91
N SER A 496 -3.75 -21.95 -4.43
CA SER A 496 -3.34 -21.04 -5.50
C SER A 496 -3.98 -19.66 -5.30
N ARG A 497 -3.36 -18.61 -5.84
CA ARG A 497 -3.94 -17.27 -5.81
C ARG A 497 -5.29 -17.27 -6.52
N THR A 498 -6.25 -16.51 -6.00
CA THR A 498 -7.60 -16.43 -6.59
C THR A 498 -7.61 -15.59 -7.87
N GLY A 499 -6.64 -14.69 -8.03
CA GLY A 499 -6.53 -13.77 -9.15
C GLY A 499 -7.22 -12.44 -8.89
N LEU A 500 -7.40 -12.07 -7.62
CA LEU A 500 -7.87 -10.74 -7.23
C LEU A 500 -6.99 -9.65 -7.86
N ASP A 501 -7.60 -8.60 -8.32
CA ASP A 501 -6.96 -7.50 -9.06
C ASP A 501 -6.28 -6.45 -8.18
N ILE A 502 -5.65 -6.88 -7.08
CA ILE A 502 -4.68 -6.12 -6.27
C ILE A 502 -3.48 -7.01 -5.91
N PRO A 503 -2.30 -6.42 -5.65
CA PRO A 503 -1.11 -7.18 -5.25
C PRO A 503 -1.19 -7.69 -3.81
N GLY A 504 -0.30 -8.62 -3.45
CA GLY A 504 -0.13 -9.10 -2.08
C GLY A 504 -0.88 -10.38 -1.74
N GLU A 505 -1.61 -10.99 -2.69
CA GLU A 505 -2.35 -12.23 -2.46
C GLU A 505 -1.42 -13.42 -2.21
N ALA A 506 -1.67 -14.18 -1.14
CA ALA A 506 -0.99 -15.43 -0.83
C ALA A 506 -1.69 -16.63 -1.48
N ALA A 507 -0.91 -17.68 -1.75
CA ALA A 507 -1.43 -18.87 -2.43
C ALA A 507 -2.08 -19.88 -1.49
N GLY A 508 -1.83 -19.81 -0.19
CA GLY A 508 -2.19 -20.90 0.72
C GLY A 508 -1.37 -22.16 0.47
N LEU A 509 -1.75 -23.25 1.12
CA LEU A 509 -1.09 -24.55 1.02
C LEU A 509 -2.10 -25.68 1.06
N VAL A 510 -2.18 -26.49 0.01
CA VAL A 510 -2.87 -27.78 0.02
C VAL A 510 -1.81 -28.88 0.13
N PRO A 511 -1.67 -29.50 1.32
CA PRO A 511 -0.61 -30.46 1.57
C PRO A 511 -0.80 -31.77 0.81
N THR A 512 0.31 -32.46 0.48
CA THR A 512 0.32 -33.77 -0.16
C THR A 512 1.37 -34.66 0.51
N PRO A 513 1.29 -36.02 0.32
CA PRO A 513 2.33 -36.92 0.81
C PRO A 513 3.72 -36.62 0.24
N GLN A 514 3.78 -36.09 -0.97
CA GLN A 514 5.05 -35.66 -1.58
C GLN A 514 5.60 -34.40 -0.91
N TRP A 515 4.75 -33.39 -0.72
CA TRP A 515 5.12 -32.15 -0.05
C TRP A 515 5.62 -32.42 1.37
N LYS A 516 4.90 -33.25 2.16
CA LYS A 516 5.29 -33.60 3.54
C LYS A 516 6.64 -34.25 3.62
N ARG A 517 6.93 -35.19 2.69
CA ARG A 517 8.25 -35.82 2.61
C ARG A 517 9.36 -34.84 2.26
N GLN A 518 9.08 -33.91 1.35
CA GLN A 518 10.08 -32.92 0.92
C GLN A 518 10.36 -31.88 2.00
N THR A 519 9.34 -31.44 2.72
CA THR A 519 9.42 -30.34 3.71
C THR A 519 9.89 -30.85 5.07
N TYR A 520 9.29 -31.95 5.56
CA TYR A 520 9.54 -32.47 6.91
C TYR A 520 10.28 -33.80 6.95
N GLN A 521 10.52 -34.44 5.79
CA GLN A 521 11.08 -35.78 5.69
C GLN A 521 10.21 -36.86 6.39
N GLU A 522 8.94 -36.61 6.52
CA GLU A 522 7.96 -37.48 7.16
C GLU A 522 7.08 -38.20 6.15
N THR A 523 6.59 -39.39 6.57
CA THR A 523 5.62 -40.14 5.80
C THR A 523 4.20 -39.70 6.18
N TRP A 524 3.34 -39.52 5.17
CA TRP A 524 1.93 -39.26 5.39
C TRP A 524 1.23 -40.40 6.11
N THR A 525 0.40 -40.06 7.12
CA THR A 525 -0.36 -41.04 7.91
C THR A 525 -1.86 -40.86 7.71
N THR A 526 -2.66 -41.82 8.16
CA THR A 526 -4.13 -41.70 8.21
C THR A 526 -4.56 -40.52 9.12
N GLY A 527 -3.85 -40.30 10.24
CA GLY A 527 -4.07 -39.15 11.13
C GLY A 527 -3.91 -37.81 10.41
N ASN A 528 -2.91 -37.67 9.52
CA ASN A 528 -2.78 -36.49 8.69
C ASN A 528 -4.00 -36.26 7.78
N THR A 529 -4.57 -37.40 7.23
CA THR A 529 -5.78 -37.30 6.40
C THR A 529 -6.99 -36.91 7.24
N TYR A 530 -7.11 -37.41 8.48
CA TYR A 530 -8.17 -37.02 9.39
C TYR A 530 -8.12 -35.50 9.66
N ASN A 531 -6.96 -34.97 10.06
CA ASN A 531 -6.80 -33.54 10.29
C ASN A 531 -7.11 -32.72 9.04
N LEU A 532 -6.61 -33.14 7.85
CA LEU A 532 -6.92 -32.48 6.59
C LEU A 532 -8.43 -32.44 6.31
N SER A 533 -9.17 -33.52 6.65
CA SER A 533 -10.61 -33.64 6.36
C SER A 533 -11.47 -32.64 7.16
N ILE A 534 -10.93 -32.05 8.21
CA ILE A 534 -11.60 -31.04 9.04
C ILE A 534 -10.96 -29.64 8.91
N GLY A 535 -10.05 -29.48 7.93
CA GLY A 535 -9.40 -28.18 7.69
C GLY A 535 -8.27 -27.85 8.67
N GLN A 536 -7.66 -28.89 9.24
CA GLN A 536 -6.56 -28.80 10.20
C GLN A 536 -5.27 -29.45 9.66
N GLY A 537 -4.23 -29.48 10.46
CA GLY A 537 -2.92 -30.02 10.11
C GLY A 537 -2.15 -29.04 9.26
N ASP A 538 -1.60 -29.51 8.14
CA ASP A 538 -0.73 -28.70 7.26
C ASP A 538 -1.52 -27.87 6.20
N LEU A 539 -2.86 -27.85 6.24
CA LEU A 539 -3.69 -27.04 5.33
C LEU A 539 -3.67 -25.57 5.74
N LEU A 540 -3.29 -24.70 4.81
CA LEU A 540 -3.34 -23.26 5.00
C LEU A 540 -4.14 -22.60 3.87
N VAL A 541 -5.06 -21.72 4.24
CA VAL A 541 -5.93 -20.98 3.33
C VAL A 541 -5.91 -19.49 3.64
N THR A 542 -6.29 -18.66 2.66
CA THR A 542 -6.61 -17.25 2.95
C THR A 542 -8.11 -17.10 3.20
N PRO A 543 -8.54 -16.06 3.95
CA PRO A 543 -9.96 -15.75 4.10
C PRO A 543 -10.68 -15.61 2.76
N LEU A 544 -10.08 -14.93 1.78
CA LEU A 544 -10.66 -14.78 0.44
C LEU A 544 -10.85 -16.12 -0.27
N GLN A 545 -9.91 -17.05 -0.16
CA GLN A 545 -10.06 -18.38 -0.74
C GLN A 545 -11.29 -19.11 -0.17
N MET A 546 -11.53 -19.03 1.13
CA MET A 546 -12.68 -19.68 1.74
C MET A 546 -14.01 -18.98 1.39
N ALA A 547 -14.03 -17.65 1.29
CA ALA A 547 -15.19 -16.90 0.80
C ALA A 547 -15.55 -17.33 -0.63
N ASN A 548 -14.54 -17.41 -1.49
CA ASN A 548 -14.70 -17.83 -2.89
C ASN A 548 -15.11 -19.32 -3.01
N ALA A 549 -14.59 -20.19 -2.15
CA ALA A 549 -15.00 -21.59 -2.07
C ALA A 549 -16.49 -21.74 -1.67
N LEU A 550 -16.98 -20.89 -0.76
CA LEU A 550 -18.42 -20.84 -0.43
C LEU A 550 -19.24 -20.29 -1.60
N ALA A 551 -18.75 -19.27 -2.32
CA ALA A 551 -19.40 -18.75 -3.51
C ALA A 551 -19.62 -19.83 -4.59
N VAL A 552 -18.66 -20.75 -4.76
CA VAL A 552 -18.80 -21.92 -5.65
C VAL A 552 -19.97 -22.81 -5.24
N VAL A 553 -20.14 -23.06 -3.94
CA VAL A 553 -21.31 -23.84 -3.43
C VAL A 553 -22.60 -23.07 -3.67
N ALA A 554 -22.61 -21.78 -3.39
CA ALA A 554 -23.77 -20.90 -3.53
C ALA A 554 -24.27 -20.83 -4.98
N ASN A 555 -23.37 -20.65 -5.95
CA ASN A 555 -23.71 -20.50 -7.37
C ASN A 555 -23.83 -21.84 -8.15
N GLY A 556 -23.57 -22.98 -7.49
CA GLY A 556 -23.70 -24.31 -8.12
C GLY A 556 -22.52 -24.71 -8.99
N GLY A 557 -21.32 -24.25 -8.70
CA GLY A 557 -20.07 -24.81 -9.25
C GLY A 557 -19.21 -23.88 -10.11
N THR A 558 -19.44 -22.59 -10.15
CA THR A 558 -18.61 -21.64 -10.88
C THR A 558 -17.63 -20.94 -9.94
N LEU A 559 -16.33 -21.10 -10.18
CA LEU A 559 -15.27 -20.39 -9.49
C LEU A 559 -14.90 -19.15 -10.30
N TYR A 560 -15.22 -17.98 -9.79
CA TYR A 560 -14.81 -16.71 -10.37
C TYR A 560 -13.48 -16.24 -9.80
N ALA A 561 -12.69 -15.49 -10.59
CA ALA A 561 -11.64 -14.67 -10.04
C ALA A 561 -12.31 -13.45 -9.36
N PRO A 562 -12.13 -13.25 -8.04
CA PRO A 562 -12.69 -12.07 -7.38
C PRO A 562 -12.15 -10.78 -7.99
N GLN A 563 -12.97 -9.74 -8.10
CA GLN A 563 -12.59 -8.46 -8.70
C GLN A 563 -13.07 -7.29 -7.85
N LEU A 564 -12.20 -6.28 -7.74
CA LEU A 564 -12.46 -5.00 -7.05
C LEU A 564 -12.77 -3.87 -8.03
N VAL A 565 -12.36 -3.96 -9.30
CA VAL A 565 -12.60 -2.91 -10.29
C VAL A 565 -13.79 -3.27 -11.19
N GLN A 566 -14.82 -2.41 -11.14
CA GLN A 566 -16.02 -2.53 -11.96
C GLN A 566 -15.78 -2.02 -13.39
N HIS A 567 -15.18 -0.85 -13.53
CA HIS A 567 -14.78 -0.33 -14.84
C HIS A 567 -13.74 0.78 -14.69
N VAL A 568 -13.06 1.06 -15.80
CA VAL A 568 -12.15 2.20 -15.93
C VAL A 568 -12.76 3.16 -16.96
N SER A 569 -12.81 4.46 -16.61
CA SER A 569 -13.25 5.53 -17.51
C SER A 569 -12.14 6.54 -17.75
N ASP A 570 -12.16 7.21 -18.89
CA ASP A 570 -11.30 8.36 -19.13
C ASP A 570 -11.74 9.58 -18.27
N ALA A 571 -10.96 10.64 -18.32
CA ALA A 571 -11.24 11.88 -17.60
C ALA A 571 -12.58 12.55 -18.01
N ALA A 572 -13.12 12.22 -19.20
CA ALA A 572 -14.41 12.68 -19.67
C ALA A 572 -15.59 11.80 -19.23
N GLY A 573 -15.31 10.71 -18.50
CA GLY A 573 -16.31 9.76 -18.00
C GLY A 573 -16.72 8.69 -19.03
N GLN A 574 -16.01 8.57 -20.16
CA GLN A 574 -16.28 7.49 -21.12
C GLN A 574 -15.63 6.20 -20.64
N ILE A 575 -16.40 5.13 -20.52
CA ILE A 575 -15.89 3.80 -20.13
C ILE A 575 -14.95 3.29 -21.24
N ILE A 576 -13.68 3.06 -20.87
CA ILE A 576 -12.62 2.54 -21.75
C ILE A 576 -12.34 1.06 -21.49
N ARG A 577 -12.62 0.57 -20.29
CA ARG A 577 -12.52 -0.83 -19.90
C ARG A 577 -13.70 -1.22 -19.01
N PRO A 578 -14.72 -1.89 -19.54
CA PRO A 578 -15.84 -2.38 -18.74
C PRO A 578 -15.44 -3.60 -17.93
N TYR A 579 -16.19 -3.87 -16.86
CA TYR A 579 -16.12 -5.11 -16.10
C TYR A 579 -16.54 -6.31 -16.99
N VAL A 580 -15.79 -7.40 -16.84
CA VAL A 580 -16.13 -8.69 -17.42
C VAL A 580 -15.81 -9.78 -16.38
N PRO A 581 -16.82 -10.47 -15.83
CA PRO A 581 -16.60 -11.55 -14.88
C PRO A 581 -15.63 -12.60 -15.46
N THR A 582 -14.59 -12.90 -14.71
CA THR A 582 -13.58 -13.88 -15.13
C THR A 582 -13.84 -15.22 -14.46
N ILE A 583 -14.24 -16.21 -15.22
CA ILE A 583 -14.39 -17.57 -14.72
C ILE A 583 -13.02 -18.24 -14.68
N SER A 584 -12.53 -18.53 -13.49
CA SER A 584 -11.29 -19.26 -13.27
C SER A 584 -11.49 -20.76 -13.56
N GLN A 585 -12.64 -21.31 -13.14
CA GLN A 585 -12.96 -22.72 -13.32
C GLN A 585 -14.46 -22.98 -13.18
N THR A 586 -14.96 -24.02 -13.86
CA THR A 586 -16.29 -24.58 -13.62
C THR A 586 -16.14 -26.01 -13.13
N LEU A 587 -16.69 -26.31 -11.96
CA LEU A 587 -16.64 -27.62 -11.34
C LEU A 587 -17.75 -28.52 -11.92
N SER A 588 -17.37 -29.63 -12.52
CA SER A 588 -18.31 -30.63 -13.04
C SER A 588 -18.80 -31.53 -11.90
N ILE A 589 -19.68 -31.03 -11.07
CA ILE A 589 -20.30 -31.70 -9.92
C ILE A 589 -21.80 -31.83 -10.17
N ASP A 590 -22.38 -32.97 -9.80
CA ASP A 590 -23.79 -33.24 -9.99
C ASP A 590 -24.68 -32.27 -9.20
N ALA A 591 -25.75 -31.78 -9.81
CA ALA A 591 -26.66 -30.85 -9.17
C ALA A 591 -27.24 -31.39 -7.84
N ALA A 592 -27.47 -32.69 -7.74
CA ALA A 592 -27.93 -33.33 -6.50
C ALA A 592 -26.87 -33.29 -5.38
N VAL A 593 -25.59 -33.28 -5.72
CA VAL A 593 -24.50 -33.10 -4.74
C VAL A 593 -24.52 -31.66 -4.20
N TRP A 594 -24.55 -30.67 -5.10
CA TRP A 594 -24.68 -29.25 -4.69
C TRP A 594 -25.87 -29.03 -3.78
N GLN A 595 -27.04 -29.57 -4.18
CA GLN A 595 -28.28 -29.43 -3.38
C GLN A 595 -28.09 -30.06 -1.99
N THR A 596 -27.48 -31.24 -1.88
CA THR A 596 -27.28 -31.90 -0.59
C THR A 596 -26.31 -31.13 0.31
N VAL A 597 -25.23 -30.58 -0.24
CA VAL A 597 -24.30 -29.73 0.53
C VAL A 597 -24.97 -28.42 0.99
N ARG A 598 -25.71 -27.79 0.09
CA ARG A 598 -26.47 -26.55 0.42
C ARG A 598 -27.52 -26.79 1.52
N GLU A 599 -28.29 -27.88 1.47
CA GLU A 599 -29.21 -28.28 2.53
C GLU A 599 -28.50 -28.47 3.88
N GLY A 600 -27.28 -29.04 3.89
CA GLY A 600 -26.47 -29.16 5.13
C GLY A 600 -26.00 -27.81 5.68
N LEU A 601 -25.75 -26.84 4.81
CA LEU A 601 -25.39 -25.45 5.22
C LEU A 601 -26.61 -24.66 5.69
N ASP A 602 -27.79 -24.86 5.09
CA ASP A 602 -29.06 -24.28 5.55
C ASP A 602 -29.42 -24.80 6.95
N GLU A 603 -29.35 -26.12 7.15
CA GLU A 603 -29.57 -26.74 8.47
C GLU A 603 -28.57 -26.26 9.51
N ALA A 604 -27.30 -25.91 9.10
CA ALA A 604 -26.29 -25.39 10.02
C ALA A 604 -26.64 -24.00 10.59
N VAL A 605 -27.45 -23.22 9.88
CA VAL A 605 -27.94 -21.89 10.35
C VAL A 605 -29.34 -22.01 11.01
N SER A 606 -29.97 -23.20 10.93
CA SER A 606 -31.29 -23.43 11.61
C SER A 606 -31.18 -23.29 13.13
N GLU A 607 -32.33 -23.29 13.83
CA GLU A 607 -32.40 -23.19 15.31
C GLU A 607 -31.51 -24.22 16.02
N THR A 608 -31.35 -25.42 15.43
CA THR A 608 -30.58 -26.54 16.00
C THR A 608 -29.15 -26.61 15.48
N GLY A 609 -28.81 -25.80 14.50
CA GLY A 609 -27.48 -25.77 13.89
C GLY A 609 -26.45 -24.96 14.68
N THR A 610 -25.18 -25.15 14.34
CA THR A 610 -24.07 -24.46 15.02
C THR A 610 -23.99 -22.95 14.72
N GLY A 611 -24.58 -22.51 13.60
CA GLY A 611 -24.58 -21.12 13.13
C GLY A 611 -25.88 -20.34 13.40
N ASN A 612 -26.74 -20.82 14.31
CA ASN A 612 -28.06 -20.25 14.58
C ASN A 612 -28.06 -18.76 14.94
N ARG A 613 -26.95 -18.23 15.47
CA ARG A 613 -26.81 -16.80 15.81
C ARG A 613 -26.78 -15.88 14.58
N ALA A 614 -26.59 -16.42 13.38
CA ALA A 614 -26.61 -15.65 12.14
C ALA A 614 -28.01 -15.51 11.51
N GLN A 615 -29.04 -16.14 12.08
CA GLN A 615 -30.40 -16.09 11.53
C GLN A 615 -30.97 -14.67 11.41
N LEU A 616 -31.67 -14.41 10.29
CA LEU A 616 -32.37 -13.15 9.98
C LEU A 616 -33.90 -13.36 10.10
N GLU A 617 -34.32 -13.77 11.31
CA GLU A 617 -35.73 -14.13 11.57
C GLU A 617 -36.72 -13.00 11.22
N ASP A 618 -36.34 -11.74 11.56
CA ASP A 618 -37.18 -10.56 11.33
C ASP A 618 -37.41 -10.27 9.84
N LEU A 619 -36.50 -10.71 8.98
CA LEU A 619 -36.57 -10.49 7.53
C LEU A 619 -37.20 -11.68 6.78
N GLY A 620 -37.34 -12.84 7.44
CA GLY A 620 -37.82 -14.07 6.79
C GLY A 620 -36.91 -14.57 5.66
N ILE A 621 -35.60 -14.28 5.74
CA ILE A 621 -34.59 -14.68 4.75
C ILE A 621 -33.83 -15.89 5.29
N ASN A 622 -33.89 -16.99 4.55
CA ASN A 622 -33.10 -18.16 4.88
C ASN A 622 -31.66 -17.98 4.42
N LEU A 623 -30.74 -18.25 5.33
CA LEU A 623 -29.29 -18.25 5.08
C LEU A 623 -28.76 -19.67 5.09
N ALA A 624 -27.70 -19.92 4.35
CA ALA A 624 -26.93 -21.14 4.45
C ALA A 624 -25.48 -20.80 4.82
N GLY A 625 -24.91 -21.48 5.82
CA GLY A 625 -23.59 -21.09 6.32
C GLY A 625 -22.87 -22.20 7.05
N LYS A 626 -21.68 -21.91 7.52
CA LYS A 626 -20.82 -22.84 8.25
C LYS A 626 -19.98 -22.10 9.27
N THR A 627 -20.00 -22.57 10.51
CA THR A 627 -19.09 -22.18 11.58
C THR A 627 -17.76 -22.91 11.45
N GLY A 628 -16.68 -22.28 11.89
CA GLY A 628 -15.36 -22.87 12.03
C GLY A 628 -14.68 -22.44 13.30
N THR A 629 -13.92 -23.36 13.84
CA THR A 629 -12.99 -23.15 14.95
C THR A 629 -11.72 -23.88 14.55
N ALA A 630 -10.61 -23.15 14.46
CA ALA A 630 -9.36 -23.70 13.95
C ALA A 630 -8.25 -23.52 14.97
N GLU A 631 -7.74 -24.61 15.50
CA GLU A 631 -6.58 -24.60 16.39
C GLU A 631 -5.33 -24.11 15.65
N TYR A 632 -4.53 -23.32 16.31
CA TYR A 632 -3.29 -22.79 15.74
C TYR A 632 -2.18 -22.64 16.79
N CYS A 633 -0.94 -22.58 16.32
CA CYS A 633 0.23 -22.19 17.08
C CYS A 633 1.17 -21.43 16.14
N ASP A 634 1.12 -20.13 16.19
CA ASP A 634 2.03 -19.23 15.47
C ASP A 634 3.07 -18.60 16.43
N ASP A 635 3.92 -17.73 15.86
CA ASP A 635 4.99 -17.09 16.63
C ASP A 635 4.45 -16.23 17.78
N ILE A 636 3.27 -15.61 17.63
CA ILE A 636 2.63 -14.78 18.65
C ILE A 636 2.15 -15.68 19.80
N ALA A 637 1.43 -16.75 19.48
CA ALA A 637 0.93 -17.71 20.48
C ALA A 637 2.09 -18.42 21.18
N TYR A 638 3.13 -18.79 20.42
CA TYR A 638 4.33 -19.40 20.96
C TYR A 638 5.08 -18.47 21.91
N ALA A 639 5.30 -17.20 21.52
CA ALA A 639 5.94 -16.19 22.35
C ALA A 639 5.15 -15.90 23.65
N ALA A 640 3.82 -16.05 23.57
CA ALA A 640 2.92 -15.93 24.74
C ALA A 640 2.84 -17.21 25.61
N GLY A 641 3.58 -18.29 25.26
CA GLY A 641 3.57 -19.58 25.99
C GLY A 641 2.26 -20.36 25.86
N ARG A 642 1.44 -20.08 24.83
CA ARG A 642 0.10 -20.65 24.63
C ARG A 642 0.09 -21.90 23.74
N CYS A 643 1.26 -22.31 23.26
CA CYS A 643 1.43 -23.51 22.46
C CYS A 643 1.81 -24.75 23.26
N ASP A 644 2.32 -24.59 24.49
CA ASP A 644 2.68 -25.66 25.40
C ASP A 644 1.45 -26.05 26.24
N VAL A 645 0.53 -26.77 25.62
CA VAL A 645 -0.69 -27.24 26.29
C VAL A 645 -0.49 -28.62 26.88
N GLU A 646 -0.98 -28.84 28.09
CA GLU A 646 -1.06 -30.19 28.66
C GLU A 646 -2.13 -31.01 27.93
N ALA A 647 -2.10 -32.35 28.12
CA ALA A 647 -2.95 -33.26 27.32
C ALA A 647 -4.47 -32.99 27.40
N ASP A 648 -4.91 -32.21 28.37
CA ASP A 648 -6.32 -31.88 28.63
C ASP A 648 -6.66 -30.40 28.22
N GLU A 649 -5.69 -29.64 27.73
CA GLU A 649 -5.88 -28.26 27.30
C GLU A 649 -5.97 -28.15 25.78
N THR A 650 -6.74 -27.18 25.29
CA THR A 650 -6.87 -26.89 23.86
C THR A 650 -5.92 -25.77 23.45
N LEU A 651 -5.35 -25.86 22.26
CA LEU A 651 -4.62 -24.76 21.64
C LEU A 651 -5.53 -23.54 21.46
N PRO A 652 -4.96 -22.31 21.33
CA PRO A 652 -5.73 -21.15 20.94
C PRO A 652 -6.40 -21.37 19.58
N THR A 653 -7.56 -20.75 19.39
CA THR A 653 -8.38 -21.01 18.20
C THR A 653 -8.76 -19.76 17.46
N HIS A 654 -8.68 -19.80 16.13
CA HIS A 654 -9.29 -18.83 15.24
C HIS A 654 -10.79 -19.09 15.13
N ALA A 655 -11.56 -18.02 15.16
CA ALA A 655 -13.01 -18.07 14.91
C ALA A 655 -13.29 -17.79 13.44
N TRP A 656 -14.10 -18.67 12.83
CA TRP A 656 -14.56 -18.55 11.46
C TRP A 656 -16.07 -18.64 11.37
N PHE A 657 -16.65 -17.83 10.50
CA PHE A 657 -18.02 -18.01 10.05
C PHE A 657 -18.13 -17.58 8.60
N MET A 658 -18.85 -18.35 7.81
CA MET A 658 -19.18 -17.99 6.44
C MET A 658 -20.64 -18.34 6.15
N ALA A 659 -21.34 -17.48 5.43
CA ALA A 659 -22.72 -17.69 5.03
C ALA A 659 -23.02 -17.03 3.69
N TYR A 660 -24.06 -17.51 3.04
CA TYR A 660 -24.63 -16.87 1.87
C TYR A 660 -26.16 -16.77 2.00
N GLY A 661 -26.73 -15.84 1.28
CA GLY A 661 -28.16 -15.65 1.23
C GLY A 661 -28.65 -14.95 -0.03
N PRO A 662 -29.97 -15.05 -0.34
CA PRO A 662 -30.90 -16.02 0.19
C PRO A 662 -30.56 -17.46 -0.22
N PHE A 663 -31.00 -18.47 0.53
CA PHE A 663 -30.69 -19.89 0.25
C PHE A 663 -31.09 -20.33 -1.17
N GLU A 664 -32.31 -19.96 -1.60
CA GLU A 664 -32.88 -20.35 -2.89
C GLU A 664 -32.23 -19.62 -4.07
N ALA A 665 -31.82 -18.35 -3.89
CA ALA A 665 -31.27 -17.49 -4.94
C ALA A 665 -30.10 -16.66 -4.36
N PRO A 666 -28.90 -17.26 -4.22
CA PRO A 666 -27.77 -16.60 -3.59
C PRO A 666 -27.36 -15.30 -4.31
N GLU A 667 -27.31 -14.20 -3.55
CA GLU A 667 -26.93 -12.87 -4.03
C GLU A 667 -25.69 -12.34 -3.33
N VAL A 668 -25.43 -12.81 -2.11
CA VAL A 668 -24.32 -12.35 -1.29
C VAL A 668 -23.72 -13.49 -0.49
N VAL A 669 -22.39 -13.49 -0.41
CA VAL A 669 -21.58 -14.33 0.47
C VAL A 669 -20.87 -13.45 1.46
N VAL A 670 -20.91 -13.79 2.74
CA VAL A 670 -20.14 -13.13 3.80
C VAL A 670 -19.22 -14.15 4.45
N LEU A 671 -17.96 -13.78 4.66
CA LEU A 671 -17.02 -14.54 5.46
C LEU A 671 -16.42 -13.63 6.52
N VAL A 672 -16.34 -14.12 7.76
CA VAL A 672 -15.68 -13.46 8.88
C VAL A 672 -14.66 -14.40 9.51
N TRP A 673 -13.47 -13.91 9.67
CA TRP A 673 -12.37 -14.56 10.39
C TRP A 673 -11.85 -13.64 11.50
N ILE A 674 -11.69 -14.18 12.70
CA ILE A 674 -11.11 -13.46 13.87
C ILE A 674 -9.96 -14.29 14.41
N TYR A 675 -8.77 -13.70 14.44
CA TYR A 675 -7.59 -14.26 15.05
C TYR A 675 -7.81 -14.43 16.56
N ASP A 676 -7.48 -15.60 17.09
CA ASP A 676 -7.66 -15.91 18.51
C ASP A 676 -9.10 -15.62 19.02
N GLY A 677 -10.06 -15.79 18.13
CA GLY A 677 -11.45 -15.40 18.37
C GLY A 677 -12.29 -16.45 19.11
N GLY A 678 -11.72 -17.60 19.46
CA GLY A 678 -12.44 -18.69 20.11
C GLY A 678 -13.37 -19.43 19.15
N GLU A 679 -14.64 -19.55 19.51
CA GLU A 679 -15.64 -20.25 18.71
C GLU A 679 -16.30 -19.33 17.66
N GLY A 680 -16.31 -19.76 16.38
CA GLY A 680 -16.92 -18.99 15.29
C GLY A 680 -18.43 -18.74 15.45
N SER A 681 -19.13 -19.62 16.15
CA SER A 681 -20.56 -19.46 16.50
C SER A 681 -20.79 -18.27 17.47
N VAL A 682 -19.78 -17.91 18.28
CA VAL A 682 -19.91 -16.89 19.33
C VAL A 682 -19.45 -15.53 18.86
N THR A 683 -18.35 -15.46 18.12
CA THR A 683 -17.69 -14.19 17.75
C THR A 683 -17.91 -13.83 16.29
N SER A 684 -17.68 -14.75 15.35
CA SER A 684 -17.76 -14.45 13.91
C SER A 684 -19.18 -14.47 13.33
N ALA A 685 -20.07 -15.36 13.81
CA ALA A 685 -21.44 -15.44 13.32
C ALA A 685 -22.28 -14.18 13.60
N PRO A 686 -22.21 -13.53 14.78
CA PRO A 686 -22.88 -12.26 15.02
C PRO A 686 -22.42 -11.13 14.09
N VAL A 687 -21.10 -11.04 13.78
CA VAL A 687 -20.55 -10.07 12.84
C VAL A 687 -21.14 -10.28 11.45
N ALA A 688 -21.16 -11.53 10.96
CA ALA A 688 -21.77 -11.83 9.67
C ALA A 688 -23.28 -11.54 9.63
N LYS A 689 -23.99 -11.78 10.75
CA LYS A 689 -25.40 -11.43 10.89
C LYS A 689 -25.64 -9.92 10.69
N GLU A 690 -24.87 -9.08 11.36
CA GLU A 690 -25.00 -7.62 11.26
C GLU A 690 -24.78 -7.14 9.81
N VAL A 691 -23.77 -7.67 9.15
CA VAL A 691 -23.48 -7.38 7.74
C VAL A 691 -24.64 -7.82 6.82
N LEU A 692 -25.12 -9.04 6.98
CA LEU A 692 -26.22 -9.58 6.15
C LEU A 692 -27.55 -8.87 6.44
N ASP A 693 -27.82 -8.53 7.70
CA ASP A 693 -29.02 -7.77 8.09
C ASP A 693 -29.03 -6.39 7.40
N PHE A 694 -27.92 -5.66 7.46
CA PHE A 694 -27.77 -4.40 6.76
C PHE A 694 -27.96 -4.56 5.24
N TYR A 695 -27.27 -5.53 4.64
CA TYR A 695 -27.36 -5.80 3.21
C TYR A 695 -28.81 -6.01 2.77
N PHE A 696 -29.55 -6.91 3.44
CA PHE A 696 -30.88 -7.23 3.05
C PHE A 696 -31.94 -6.17 3.43
N ARG A 697 -31.80 -5.47 4.57
CA ARG A 697 -32.63 -4.32 4.90
C ARG A 697 -32.53 -3.23 3.84
N ARG A 698 -31.32 -2.98 3.36
CA ARG A 698 -31.09 -2.02 2.28
C ARG A 698 -31.76 -2.47 0.97
N GLN A 699 -31.60 -3.73 0.59
CA GLN A 699 -32.25 -4.30 -0.60
C GLN A 699 -33.79 -4.22 -0.52
N LEU A 700 -34.35 -4.42 0.65
CA LEU A 700 -35.77 -4.35 0.89
C LEU A 700 -36.31 -2.92 1.10
N GLY A 701 -35.43 -1.90 1.10
CA GLY A 701 -35.82 -0.51 1.36
C GLY A 701 -36.31 -0.27 2.79
N LEU A 702 -35.82 -1.05 3.76
CA LEU A 702 -36.22 -0.99 5.17
C LEU A 702 -35.24 -0.13 6.02
N LEU A 703 -34.18 0.39 5.45
CA LEU A 703 -33.33 1.37 6.14
C LEU A 703 -33.98 2.74 6.05
N ASP A 704 -34.20 3.38 7.19
CA ASP A 704 -34.73 4.75 7.25
C ASP A 704 -33.75 5.71 6.57
N VAL A 705 -34.26 6.64 5.77
CA VAL A 705 -33.48 7.62 5.00
C VAL A 705 -32.69 8.58 5.93
N GLU A 706 -33.03 8.64 7.23
CA GLU A 706 -32.42 9.54 8.20
C GLU A 706 -31.01 9.10 8.68
N GLU A 707 -30.65 7.83 8.57
CA GLU A 707 -29.29 7.39 8.90
C GLU A 707 -28.26 7.66 7.78
N SER A 708 -28.72 8.04 6.57
CA SER A 708 -27.84 8.38 5.45
C SER A 708 -27.23 9.79 5.55
N ASP A 709 -27.77 10.67 6.37
CA ASP A 709 -27.34 12.09 6.46
C ASP A 709 -26.50 12.40 7.70
N ALA A 710 -26.27 11.45 8.60
CA ALA A 710 -25.48 11.67 9.82
C ALA A 710 -23.98 11.84 9.55
N SER A 711 -23.50 11.64 8.33
CA SER A 711 -22.12 11.91 7.91
C SER A 711 -21.89 13.27 7.22
N GLU A 712 -22.96 14.06 7.00
CA GLU A 712 -22.85 15.41 6.42
C GLU A 712 -22.62 16.54 7.45
N GLY A 713 -22.36 16.20 8.70
CA GLY A 713 -22.24 17.15 9.81
C GLY A 713 -20.87 17.68 10.11
N GLU A 714 -20.02 18.01 9.12
CA GLU A 714 -18.96 19.02 9.22
C GLU A 714 -18.47 19.42 7.82
N GLU A 715 -19.38 19.78 6.96
CA GLU A 715 -19.01 20.55 5.77
C GLU A 715 -18.83 22.02 6.17
N SER A 716 -17.58 22.43 6.35
CA SER A 716 -17.27 23.86 6.36
C SER A 716 -17.74 24.43 5.00
N THR A 717 -18.78 25.20 5.04
CA THR A 717 -19.35 25.92 3.90
C THR A 717 -18.25 26.74 3.20
N ILE A 718 -17.71 26.19 2.10
CA ILE A 718 -16.92 26.95 1.14
C ILE A 718 -17.88 27.34 0.03
N PRO A 719 -18.17 28.65 -0.19
CA PRO A 719 -18.98 29.07 -1.32
C PRO A 719 -18.25 28.72 -2.63
N ASP A 720 -18.98 28.16 -3.57
CA ASP A 720 -18.54 27.97 -4.95
C ASP A 720 -17.99 29.28 -5.50
N ALA A 721 -16.67 29.38 -5.65
CA ALA A 721 -16.06 30.46 -6.40
C ALA A 721 -16.20 30.15 -7.88
N GLU A 722 -17.09 30.86 -8.56
CA GLU A 722 -17.16 30.93 -10.02
C GLU A 722 -15.75 31.15 -10.60
N LEU A 723 -15.32 30.26 -11.44
CA LEU A 723 -14.12 30.41 -12.26
C LEU A 723 -14.31 31.66 -13.17
N PRO A 724 -13.36 32.60 -13.20
CA PRO A 724 -13.44 33.72 -14.15
C PRO A 724 -13.35 33.20 -15.58
N ALA A 725 -14.26 33.67 -16.42
CA ALA A 725 -14.29 33.35 -17.84
C ALA A 725 -12.96 33.72 -18.54
N PRO A 726 -12.54 32.97 -19.57
CA PRO A 726 -11.31 33.27 -20.28
C PRO A 726 -11.42 34.62 -20.97
N VAL A 727 -10.42 35.45 -20.77
CA VAL A 727 -10.25 36.73 -21.50
C VAL A 727 -9.84 36.36 -22.94
N GLU A 728 -10.68 36.65 -23.89
CA GLU A 728 -10.34 36.56 -25.35
C GLU A 728 -9.26 37.60 -25.73
N PRO A 729 -8.48 37.34 -26.79
CA PRO A 729 -7.17 37.93 -27.08
C PRO A 729 -7.17 39.43 -27.39
#